data_5039ee69b8e2bea291ae98d8080fcddc
#
_entry.id   5039ee69b8e2bea291ae98d8080fcddc
#
_cell.length_a   1.000
_cell.length_b   1.000
_cell.length_c   1.000
_cell.angle_alpha   90.00
_cell.angle_beta   90.00
_cell.angle_gamma   90.00
#
_symmetry.space_group_name_H-M   'P 1'
#
loop_
_entity.id
_entity.type
_entity.pdbx_description
1 polymer ?
#
loop_
_entity_poly.entity_id
_entity_poly.type
_entity_poly.pdbx_seq_one_letter_code
_entity_poly.pdbx_strand_id
1 'polypeptide(L)'
;MNTVNQRKSSPMASDLLSSAAHTDYDASSIEVLEGLEPVRKRPGMYIGGTDERALHHLVAEVLDNSMDEAVAGHANRIEVELHADYSVTIRDNGRGIPVDPHPKFPDKSALEVILCTLHAGGKFSGKAYQTSGGLHGVGASVVNALSDSMVVEVARNRELYEQRFARGIPLGPIAKIGAAPNRRGTSVTFHADEQIFGKHRFKPARLFASIRSKAYLFSGVEIRWKTHIDDGETPREATFHFPGGLSDYLVETLGKASTYAEAPFAGTVEFQERFNVPGKVEWAVNWTPSRDGFIQSYCNTVPTPEGGTHESGFWAAILKGIKAYGELVNNRKASNITRDDLTTGGCALVSCFISEPEFVGQTKDRLATVEAQRLVENSVRDRFDNWLAADTKSAGAILDFLVLRAEERLRRRQEKETQRKSATKKLRLPGKLTDCTSKTREGTELFIVEGDSAGGSGKGARNRVNQALLPLKGKILNVLGAASNKLGSNAEISDLCEALGVGIGTKFNIDDLRYEKVIIMTDADVDGAHIASLLMTFFFSQMRPLIDAGHLYLACPPLFRLTQGAKRVYCLDEAEKDLWLAKGLGGKGKIDVSRFKGLGEMDAKDLKETTMDPATRKLIRVTVDEDTPGETGDLIERLMGKKPEKRFEYIQANAKFVEELDL
;
A
#
# COMPACT_ATOMS: atom_id res chain seq x y z
N MET A 1 -15.54 48.02 71.99
CA MET A 1 -16.55 47.73 70.96
C MET A 1 -15.81 47.12 69.76
N ASN A 2 -15.87 45.77 69.67
CA ASN A 2 -15.10 44.97 68.71
C ASN A 2 -15.88 44.82 67.41
N THR A 3 -15.31 45.24 66.30
CA THR A 3 -15.79 44.88 64.97
C THR A 3 -14.83 43.89 64.37
N VAL A 4 -15.31 42.65 64.21
CA VAL A 4 -14.61 41.53 63.63
C VAL A 4 -14.68 41.67 62.12
N ASN A 5 -13.52 41.76 61.46
CA ASN A 5 -13.34 41.69 60.02
C ASN A 5 -13.50 40.25 59.56
N GLN A 6 -14.58 39.94 58.84
CA GLN A 6 -14.71 38.69 58.06
C GLN A 6 -13.98 38.82 56.74
N ARG A 7 -12.88 38.06 56.58
CA ARG A 7 -12.25 37.82 55.30
C ARG A 7 -13.12 36.86 54.48
N LYS A 8 -13.61 37.32 53.34
CA LYS A 8 -14.19 36.47 52.31
C LYS A 8 -13.12 35.57 51.74
N SER A 9 -13.21 34.27 51.93
CA SER A 9 -12.45 33.25 51.23
C SER A 9 -12.96 33.12 49.78
N SER A 10 -12.07 33.23 48.83
CA SER A 10 -12.30 32.94 47.43
C SER A 10 -12.64 31.45 47.28
N PRO A 11 -13.59 31.04 46.41
CA PRO A 11 -13.84 29.63 46.16
C PRO A 11 -12.67 29.01 45.39
N MET A 12 -12.24 27.88 45.92
CA MET A 12 -11.21 27.03 45.32
C MET A 12 -11.60 26.53 43.92
N ALA A 13 -10.59 26.34 43.13
CA ALA A 13 -10.60 25.77 41.78
C ALA A 13 -10.96 24.28 41.78
N SER A 14 -12.16 23.92 42.26
CA SER A 14 -12.67 22.55 42.23
C SER A 14 -13.90 22.36 41.31
N ASP A 15 -14.37 23.41 40.64
CA ASP A 15 -15.58 23.37 39.82
C ASP A 15 -15.35 23.41 38.30
N LEU A 16 -14.10 23.36 37.85
CA LEU A 16 -13.80 23.29 36.41
C LEU A 16 -13.84 21.86 35.82
N LEU A 17 -13.89 20.83 36.68
CA LEU A 17 -14.02 19.43 36.26
C LEU A 17 -15.46 18.90 36.29
N SER A 18 -16.43 19.67 36.75
CA SER A 18 -17.84 19.28 36.83
C SER A 18 -18.72 19.73 35.65
N SER A 19 -18.15 20.44 34.66
CA SER A 19 -18.87 20.83 33.45
C SER A 19 -18.44 20.09 32.18
N ALA A 20 -17.62 19.05 32.27
CA ALA A 20 -17.60 18.03 31.24
C ALA A 20 -18.97 17.34 31.31
N ALA A 21 -19.86 17.62 30.38
CA ALA A 21 -21.07 16.87 30.20
C ALA A 21 -20.67 15.38 30.18
N HIS A 22 -20.95 14.65 31.28
CA HIS A 22 -20.99 13.21 31.26
C HIS A 22 -22.08 12.85 30.26
N THR A 23 -21.73 12.68 28.99
CA THR A 23 -22.51 11.86 28.11
C THR A 23 -22.37 10.47 28.70
N ASP A 24 -23.37 10.05 29.45
CA ASP A 24 -23.45 8.67 29.95
C ASP A 24 -23.32 7.76 28.74
N TYR A 25 -22.18 7.10 28.61
CA TYR A 25 -21.99 6.07 27.59
C TYR A 25 -22.75 4.84 28.06
N ASP A 26 -24.00 4.75 27.61
CA ASP A 26 -24.92 3.67 27.91
C ASP A 26 -25.40 2.96 26.62
N ALA A 27 -26.33 2.05 26.76
CA ALA A 27 -26.89 1.31 25.64
C ALA A 27 -27.52 2.23 24.56
N SER A 28 -27.99 3.43 24.91
CA SER A 28 -28.57 4.40 23.98
C SER A 28 -27.52 5.10 23.14
N SER A 29 -26.25 5.06 23.58
CA SER A 29 -25.08 5.59 22.84
C SER A 29 -24.59 4.63 21.75
N ILE A 30 -25.14 3.39 21.70
CA ILE A 30 -24.79 2.39 20.70
C ILE A 30 -25.76 2.52 19.53
N GLU A 31 -25.25 3.05 18.40
CA GLU A 31 -25.99 3.17 17.17
C GLU A 31 -25.88 1.88 16.34
N VAL A 32 -27.02 1.32 15.94
CA VAL A 32 -27.08 0.17 15.02
C VAL A 32 -27.50 0.69 13.65
N LEU A 33 -26.64 0.49 12.65
CA LEU A 33 -26.90 0.87 11.27
C LEU A 33 -27.50 -0.33 10.51
N GLU A 34 -28.60 -0.11 9.81
CA GLU A 34 -29.30 -1.18 9.07
C GLU A 34 -29.18 -0.97 7.55
N GLY A 35 -29.39 -2.06 6.79
CA GLY A 35 -29.42 -2.03 5.33
C GLY A 35 -28.12 -1.55 4.69
N LEU A 36 -28.17 -0.48 3.90
CA LEU A 36 -27.03 0.12 3.19
C LEU A 36 -26.49 1.41 3.87
N GLU A 37 -27.06 1.80 4.98
CA GLU A 37 -26.59 2.98 5.74
C GLU A 37 -25.12 2.87 6.19
N PRO A 38 -24.62 1.70 6.65
CA PRO A 38 -23.20 1.52 6.96
C PRO A 38 -22.27 1.87 5.80
N VAL A 39 -22.67 1.56 4.57
CA VAL A 39 -21.91 1.85 3.35
C VAL A 39 -21.77 3.37 3.15
N ARG A 40 -22.87 4.10 3.28
CA ARG A 40 -22.89 5.56 3.13
C ARG A 40 -22.12 6.26 4.25
N LYS A 41 -22.20 5.75 5.47
CA LYS A 41 -21.55 6.34 6.66
C LYS A 41 -20.05 6.06 6.70
N ARG A 42 -19.60 4.91 6.16
CA ARG A 42 -18.19 4.45 6.13
C ARG A 42 -17.78 3.91 4.76
N PRO A 43 -17.81 4.72 3.68
CA PRO A 43 -17.48 4.25 2.32
C PRO A 43 -16.09 3.63 2.21
N GLY A 44 -15.12 4.16 2.99
CA GLY A 44 -13.75 3.66 3.00
C GLY A 44 -13.60 2.18 3.34
N MET A 45 -14.54 1.59 4.09
CA MET A 45 -14.55 0.15 4.41
C MET A 45 -14.88 -0.72 3.19
N TYR A 46 -15.57 -0.17 2.18
CA TYR A 46 -16.09 -0.91 1.02
C TYR A 46 -15.36 -0.61 -0.28
N ILE A 47 -14.93 0.65 -0.47
CA ILE A 47 -14.27 1.11 -1.71
C ILE A 47 -12.91 1.79 -1.46
N GLY A 48 -12.38 1.72 -0.25
CA GLY A 48 -11.05 2.22 0.09
C GLY A 48 -10.96 3.72 0.39
N GLY A 49 -12.03 4.49 0.21
CA GLY A 49 -12.02 5.94 0.45
C GLY A 49 -13.20 6.67 -0.17
N THR A 50 -13.07 7.98 -0.39
CA THR A 50 -14.05 8.84 -1.08
C THR A 50 -13.36 9.75 -2.12
N ASP A 51 -12.10 9.48 -2.41
CA ASP A 51 -11.30 10.19 -3.40
C ASP A 51 -11.63 9.77 -4.85
N GLU A 52 -10.87 10.31 -5.81
CA GLU A 52 -11.01 9.97 -7.22
C GLU A 52 -10.79 8.48 -7.50
N ARG A 53 -9.86 7.83 -6.78
CA ARG A 53 -9.59 6.38 -6.94
C ARG A 53 -10.80 5.57 -6.51
N ALA A 54 -11.37 5.90 -5.36
CA ALA A 54 -12.56 5.25 -4.82
C ALA A 54 -13.78 5.46 -5.73
N LEU A 55 -13.94 6.67 -6.31
CA LEU A 55 -14.99 6.95 -7.30
C LEU A 55 -14.89 6.00 -8.51
N HIS A 56 -13.69 5.84 -9.09
CA HIS A 56 -13.50 4.94 -10.24
C HIS A 56 -13.71 3.46 -9.89
N HIS A 57 -13.58 3.09 -8.61
CA HIS A 57 -13.85 1.73 -8.15
C HIS A 57 -15.33 1.34 -8.34
N LEU A 58 -16.28 2.29 -8.28
CA LEU A 58 -17.69 2.03 -8.56
C LEU A 58 -17.91 1.46 -9.98
N VAL A 59 -17.21 2.01 -10.97
CA VAL A 59 -17.27 1.50 -12.35
C VAL A 59 -16.66 0.11 -12.43
N ALA A 60 -15.55 -0.13 -11.72
CA ALA A 60 -14.90 -1.43 -11.70
C ALA A 60 -15.82 -2.53 -11.13
N GLU A 61 -16.57 -2.26 -10.05
CA GLU A 61 -17.51 -3.23 -9.46
C GLU A 61 -18.64 -3.64 -10.42
N VAL A 62 -19.22 -2.68 -11.18
CA VAL A 62 -20.26 -2.99 -12.16
C VAL A 62 -19.69 -3.69 -13.39
N LEU A 63 -18.51 -3.25 -13.86
CA LEU A 63 -17.83 -3.86 -15.00
C LEU A 63 -17.40 -5.31 -14.67
N ASP A 64 -16.90 -5.56 -13.45
CA ASP A 64 -16.54 -6.90 -13.01
C ASP A 64 -17.73 -7.86 -12.97
N ASN A 65 -18.92 -7.39 -12.65
CA ASN A 65 -20.14 -8.19 -12.74
C ASN A 65 -20.46 -8.59 -14.20
N SER A 66 -20.27 -7.67 -15.14
CA SER A 66 -20.43 -7.97 -16.57
C SER A 66 -19.33 -8.90 -17.11
N MET A 67 -18.08 -8.74 -16.63
CA MET A 67 -16.97 -9.63 -16.92
C MET A 67 -17.20 -11.06 -16.37
N ASP A 68 -17.79 -11.19 -15.18
CA ASP A 68 -18.14 -12.50 -14.61
C ASP A 68 -19.16 -13.26 -15.50
N GLU A 69 -20.12 -12.54 -16.12
CA GLU A 69 -21.01 -13.14 -17.13
C GLU A 69 -20.23 -13.59 -18.38
N ALA A 70 -19.22 -12.83 -18.79
CA ALA A 70 -18.36 -13.20 -19.92
C ALA A 70 -17.48 -14.42 -19.60
N VAL A 71 -16.81 -14.43 -18.45
CA VAL A 71 -15.98 -15.54 -17.97
C VAL A 71 -16.80 -16.81 -17.81
N ALA A 72 -18.06 -16.69 -17.35
CA ALA A 72 -19.00 -17.81 -17.28
C ALA A 72 -19.55 -18.26 -18.65
N GLY A 73 -19.13 -17.64 -19.75
CA GLY A 73 -19.52 -17.99 -21.12
C GLY A 73 -20.93 -17.52 -21.53
N HIS A 74 -21.55 -16.65 -20.75
CA HIS A 74 -22.92 -16.17 -21.00
C HIS A 74 -22.98 -14.83 -21.73
N ALA A 75 -21.92 -14.01 -21.63
CA ALA A 75 -21.78 -12.75 -22.36
C ALA A 75 -20.54 -12.81 -23.28
N ASN A 76 -20.59 -12.10 -24.39
CA ASN A 76 -19.44 -11.87 -25.26
C ASN A 76 -19.32 -10.40 -25.69
N ARG A 77 -20.20 -9.53 -25.19
CA ARG A 77 -20.16 -8.10 -25.45
C ARG A 77 -20.53 -7.31 -24.21
N ILE A 78 -19.73 -6.29 -23.93
CA ILE A 78 -19.96 -5.31 -22.87
C ILE A 78 -19.85 -3.92 -23.51
N GLU A 79 -20.77 -3.03 -23.16
CA GLU A 79 -20.78 -1.63 -23.60
C GLU A 79 -20.63 -0.73 -22.38
N VAL A 80 -19.72 0.23 -22.44
CA VAL A 80 -19.49 1.22 -21.36
C VAL A 80 -19.60 2.61 -21.96
N GLU A 81 -20.54 3.39 -21.44
CA GLU A 81 -20.81 4.74 -21.89
C GLU A 81 -20.72 5.74 -20.73
N LEU A 82 -19.83 6.74 -20.87
CA LEU A 82 -19.71 7.87 -19.95
C LEU A 82 -20.50 9.06 -20.50
N HIS A 83 -21.56 9.45 -19.82
CA HIS A 83 -22.45 10.53 -20.26
C HIS A 83 -21.92 11.92 -19.90
N ALA A 84 -22.52 12.96 -20.51
CA ALA A 84 -22.13 14.35 -20.31
C ALA A 84 -22.36 14.86 -18.88
N ASP A 85 -23.30 14.25 -18.15
CA ASP A 85 -23.61 14.52 -16.74
C ASP A 85 -22.73 13.70 -15.77
N TYR A 86 -21.71 13.00 -16.28
CA TYR A 86 -20.85 12.07 -15.53
C TYR A 86 -21.57 10.83 -14.98
N SER A 87 -22.79 10.53 -15.40
CA SER A 87 -23.36 9.20 -15.19
C SER A 87 -22.64 8.18 -16.08
N VAL A 88 -22.61 6.92 -15.64
CA VAL A 88 -21.99 5.81 -16.39
C VAL A 88 -23.02 4.73 -16.64
N THR A 89 -23.12 4.30 -17.89
CA THR A 89 -23.90 3.12 -18.28
C THR A 89 -22.96 1.96 -18.60
N ILE A 90 -23.18 0.81 -17.97
CA ILE A 90 -22.51 -0.45 -18.30
C ILE A 90 -23.58 -1.45 -18.67
N ARG A 91 -23.44 -2.05 -19.85
CA ARG A 91 -24.39 -3.02 -20.41
C ARG A 91 -23.66 -4.28 -20.86
N ASP A 92 -24.16 -5.43 -20.48
CA ASP A 92 -23.74 -6.73 -21.01
C ASP A 92 -24.85 -7.40 -21.83
N ASN A 93 -24.49 -8.40 -22.60
CA ASN A 93 -25.42 -9.29 -23.29
C ASN A 93 -25.50 -10.69 -22.65
N GLY A 94 -25.34 -10.77 -21.34
CA GLY A 94 -25.40 -11.99 -20.54
C GLY A 94 -26.80 -12.52 -20.30
N ARG A 95 -26.98 -13.30 -19.23
CA ARG A 95 -28.27 -13.90 -18.86
C ARG A 95 -29.30 -12.89 -18.35
N GLY A 96 -28.84 -11.72 -17.88
CA GLY A 96 -29.64 -10.77 -17.12
C GLY A 96 -29.86 -11.22 -15.66
N ILE A 97 -29.83 -10.28 -14.73
CA ILE A 97 -30.11 -10.54 -13.30
C ILE A 97 -31.51 -11.13 -13.16
N PRO A 98 -31.74 -12.15 -12.29
CA PRO A 98 -33.07 -12.67 -12.03
C PRO A 98 -34.03 -11.58 -11.55
N VAL A 99 -35.24 -11.55 -12.14
CA VAL A 99 -36.29 -10.56 -11.84
C VAL A 99 -37.44 -11.17 -11.04
N ASP A 100 -37.43 -12.48 -10.88
CA ASP A 100 -38.41 -13.24 -10.13
C ASP A 100 -38.40 -12.87 -8.66
N PRO A 101 -39.49 -13.08 -7.89
CA PRO A 101 -39.52 -12.91 -6.44
C PRO A 101 -38.44 -13.77 -5.76
N HIS A 102 -37.74 -13.17 -4.78
CA HIS A 102 -36.69 -13.89 -4.08
C HIS A 102 -37.29 -14.87 -3.05
N PRO A 103 -36.82 -16.15 -2.98
CA PRO A 103 -37.44 -17.17 -2.10
C PRO A 103 -37.50 -16.78 -0.62
N LYS A 104 -36.50 -16.02 -0.11
CA LYS A 104 -36.49 -15.52 1.29
C LYS A 104 -37.23 -14.20 1.48
N PHE A 105 -37.51 -13.47 0.41
CA PHE A 105 -38.17 -12.17 0.41
C PHE A 105 -39.22 -12.13 -0.72
N PRO A 106 -40.37 -12.78 -0.53
CA PRO A 106 -41.36 -12.94 -1.59
C PRO A 106 -41.93 -11.63 -2.15
N ASP A 107 -41.89 -10.57 -1.35
CA ASP A 107 -42.35 -9.22 -1.73
C ASP A 107 -41.30 -8.43 -2.53
N LYS A 108 -40.10 -8.96 -2.71
CA LYS A 108 -38.99 -8.31 -3.41
C LYS A 108 -38.48 -9.16 -4.56
N SER A 109 -38.17 -8.52 -5.68
CA SER A 109 -37.46 -9.19 -6.77
C SER A 109 -36.04 -9.57 -6.36
N ALA A 110 -35.47 -10.61 -6.98
CA ALA A 110 -34.07 -10.96 -6.77
C ALA A 110 -33.14 -9.78 -7.12
N LEU A 111 -33.48 -8.97 -8.15
CA LEU A 111 -32.79 -7.74 -8.50
C LEU A 111 -32.75 -6.75 -7.32
N GLU A 112 -33.91 -6.48 -6.69
CA GLU A 112 -33.96 -5.58 -5.55
C GLU A 112 -33.14 -6.09 -4.36
N VAL A 113 -33.23 -7.40 -4.08
CA VAL A 113 -32.45 -8.01 -2.99
C VAL A 113 -30.96 -7.86 -3.24
N ILE A 114 -30.45 -8.09 -4.45
CA ILE A 114 -29.04 -7.95 -4.81
C ILE A 114 -28.58 -6.49 -4.67
N LEU A 115 -29.41 -5.53 -5.02
CA LEU A 115 -29.04 -4.11 -5.01
C LEU A 115 -29.23 -3.43 -3.66
N CYS A 116 -30.12 -3.95 -2.78
CA CYS A 116 -30.47 -3.31 -1.52
C CYS A 116 -30.03 -4.08 -0.28
N THR A 117 -29.38 -5.24 -0.44
CA THR A 117 -28.95 -6.07 0.68
C THR A 117 -27.46 -6.42 0.53
N LEU A 118 -26.67 -6.18 1.58
CA LEU A 118 -25.29 -6.63 1.63
C LEU A 118 -25.22 -8.16 1.70
N HIS A 119 -24.18 -8.71 1.13
CA HIS A 119 -23.97 -10.17 1.10
C HIS A 119 -25.10 -10.94 0.40
N ALA A 120 -25.71 -10.34 -0.60
CA ALA A 120 -26.71 -10.97 -1.46
C ALA A 120 -26.13 -11.16 -2.87
N GLY A 121 -26.21 -12.38 -3.41
CA GLY A 121 -25.71 -12.65 -4.77
C GLY A 121 -25.67 -14.14 -5.10
N GLY A 122 -25.59 -14.46 -6.41
CA GLY A 122 -25.54 -15.82 -6.93
C GLY A 122 -24.15 -16.47 -6.94
N LYS A 123 -23.14 -15.80 -6.39
CA LYS A 123 -21.73 -16.23 -6.46
C LYS A 123 -21.25 -17.03 -5.24
N PHE A 124 -22.04 -17.11 -4.18
CA PHE A 124 -21.67 -17.80 -2.92
C PHE A 124 -21.71 -19.34 -2.99
N SER A 125 -22.48 -19.92 -3.91
CA SER A 125 -22.68 -21.37 -3.93
C SER A 125 -21.84 -22.11 -4.98
N GLY A 126 -21.03 -21.39 -5.76
CA GLY A 126 -20.26 -21.99 -6.88
C GLY A 126 -21.11 -22.57 -8.02
N LYS A 127 -22.45 -22.63 -7.87
CA LYS A 127 -23.36 -23.26 -8.85
C LYS A 127 -23.53 -22.46 -10.12
N ALA A 128 -23.55 -21.13 -10.01
CA ALA A 128 -23.80 -20.23 -11.14
C ALA A 128 -22.52 -19.67 -11.77
N TYR A 129 -21.42 -19.60 -10.98
CA TYR A 129 -20.12 -19.11 -11.40
C TYR A 129 -19.04 -19.95 -10.74
N GLN A 130 -18.17 -20.58 -11.52
CA GLN A 130 -17.05 -21.40 -11.02
C GLN A 130 -15.85 -20.51 -10.65
N THR A 131 -15.62 -19.44 -11.41
CA THR A 131 -14.57 -18.45 -11.18
C THR A 131 -15.16 -17.08 -11.35
N SER A 132 -15.11 -16.23 -10.35
CA SER A 132 -15.65 -14.86 -10.40
C SER A 132 -14.75 -13.87 -9.68
N GLY A 133 -14.73 -12.61 -10.13
CA GLY A 133 -14.03 -11.51 -9.46
C GLY A 133 -14.80 -10.97 -8.25
N GLY A 134 -16.11 -11.00 -8.30
CA GLY A 134 -17.01 -10.53 -7.25
C GLY A 134 -17.37 -11.61 -6.24
N LEU A 135 -16.65 -11.72 -5.12
CA LEU A 135 -16.80 -12.79 -4.12
C LEU A 135 -17.68 -12.43 -2.94
N HIS A 136 -17.76 -11.15 -2.58
CA HIS A 136 -18.36 -10.71 -1.32
C HIS A 136 -19.87 -10.43 -1.41
N GLY A 137 -20.44 -10.40 -2.61
CA GLY A 137 -21.87 -10.09 -2.83
C GLY A 137 -22.27 -8.70 -2.34
N VAL A 138 -21.34 -7.75 -2.40
CA VAL A 138 -21.58 -6.37 -1.93
C VAL A 138 -21.38 -5.32 -3.02
N GLY A 139 -20.62 -5.59 -4.09
CA GLY A 139 -20.25 -4.58 -5.09
C GLY A 139 -21.43 -3.81 -5.67
N ALA A 140 -22.44 -4.51 -6.17
CA ALA A 140 -23.63 -3.87 -6.76
C ALA A 140 -24.44 -3.04 -5.74
N SER A 141 -24.59 -3.54 -4.52
CA SER A 141 -25.30 -2.82 -3.46
C SER A 141 -24.51 -1.61 -2.94
N VAL A 142 -23.18 -1.70 -2.93
CA VAL A 142 -22.29 -0.58 -2.60
C VAL A 142 -22.39 0.52 -3.65
N VAL A 143 -22.37 0.20 -4.95
CA VAL A 143 -22.55 1.20 -6.01
C VAL A 143 -23.92 1.86 -5.87
N ASN A 144 -24.98 1.10 -5.62
CA ASN A 144 -26.31 1.64 -5.38
C ASN A 144 -26.34 2.60 -4.17
N ALA A 145 -25.76 2.20 -3.04
CA ALA A 145 -25.71 3.02 -1.83
C ALA A 145 -24.96 4.35 -2.03
N LEU A 146 -23.93 4.35 -2.88
CA LEU A 146 -23.06 5.50 -3.13
C LEU A 146 -23.43 6.29 -4.39
N SER A 147 -24.59 5.99 -4.99
CA SER A 147 -25.15 6.71 -6.13
C SER A 147 -26.39 7.49 -5.72
N ASP A 148 -26.51 8.74 -6.15
CA ASP A 148 -27.74 9.52 -5.95
C ASP A 148 -28.84 9.12 -6.92
N SER A 149 -28.47 8.48 -8.03
CA SER A 149 -29.38 7.94 -9.04
C SER A 149 -28.81 6.65 -9.63
N MET A 150 -29.63 5.61 -9.67
CA MET A 150 -29.31 4.36 -10.37
C MET A 150 -30.56 3.83 -11.08
N VAL A 151 -30.35 3.41 -12.32
CA VAL A 151 -31.39 2.76 -13.16
C VAL A 151 -30.82 1.41 -13.61
N VAL A 152 -31.54 0.34 -13.35
CA VAL A 152 -31.18 -0.99 -13.82
C VAL A 152 -32.24 -1.53 -14.75
N GLU A 153 -31.82 -1.82 -15.97
CA GLU A 153 -32.64 -2.50 -16.95
C GLU A 153 -32.20 -3.95 -17.10
N VAL A 154 -33.12 -4.86 -17.12
CA VAL A 154 -32.85 -6.29 -17.33
C VAL A 154 -33.67 -6.80 -18.50
N ALA A 155 -32.99 -7.26 -19.55
CA ALA A 155 -33.61 -7.95 -20.66
C ALA A 155 -33.46 -9.47 -20.45
N ARG A 156 -34.56 -10.13 -20.07
CA ARG A 156 -34.62 -11.54 -19.74
C ARG A 156 -35.94 -12.15 -20.26
N ASN A 157 -35.88 -13.40 -20.73
CA ASN A 157 -37.06 -14.11 -21.24
C ASN A 157 -37.84 -13.37 -22.34
N ARG A 158 -37.13 -12.58 -23.19
CA ARG A 158 -37.68 -11.70 -24.25
C ARG A 158 -38.50 -10.53 -23.74
N GLU A 159 -38.35 -10.18 -22.47
CA GLU A 159 -39.01 -9.06 -21.80
C GLU A 159 -37.98 -8.10 -21.23
N LEU A 160 -38.35 -6.81 -21.20
CA LEU A 160 -37.52 -5.75 -20.59
C LEU A 160 -38.16 -5.31 -19.28
N TYR A 161 -37.35 -5.32 -18.24
CA TYR A 161 -37.70 -4.86 -16.91
C TYR A 161 -36.83 -3.67 -16.54
N GLU A 162 -37.32 -2.75 -15.73
CA GLU A 162 -36.59 -1.61 -15.18
C GLU A 162 -36.93 -1.45 -13.70
N GLN A 163 -35.91 -1.10 -12.92
CA GLN A 163 -36.07 -0.63 -11.54
C GLN A 163 -35.11 0.53 -11.28
N ARG A 164 -35.61 1.51 -10.53
CA ARG A 164 -34.88 2.74 -10.21
C ARG A 164 -34.58 2.81 -8.73
N PHE A 165 -33.40 3.36 -8.40
CA PHE A 165 -32.92 3.49 -7.04
C PHE A 165 -32.28 4.86 -6.83
N ALA A 166 -32.27 5.29 -5.58
CA ALA A 166 -31.53 6.46 -5.14
C ALA A 166 -30.93 6.19 -3.76
N ARG A 167 -29.61 6.35 -3.64
CA ARG A 167 -28.90 6.21 -2.37
C ARG A 167 -29.16 4.88 -1.65
N GLY A 168 -29.25 3.80 -2.42
CA GLY A 168 -29.51 2.45 -1.89
C GLY A 168 -30.99 2.11 -1.68
N ILE A 169 -31.91 3.04 -1.95
CA ILE A 169 -33.35 2.87 -1.72
C ILE A 169 -34.07 2.68 -3.07
N PRO A 170 -34.95 1.67 -3.23
CA PRO A 170 -35.76 1.52 -4.44
C PRO A 170 -36.80 2.64 -4.50
N LEU A 171 -36.92 3.26 -5.66
CA LEU A 171 -37.94 4.32 -5.90
C LEU A 171 -39.31 3.76 -6.29
N GLY A 172 -39.40 2.45 -6.42
CA GLY A 172 -40.63 1.73 -6.76
C GLY A 172 -40.30 0.24 -7.01
N PRO A 173 -41.33 -0.58 -7.18
CA PRO A 173 -41.15 -1.98 -7.53
C PRO A 173 -40.58 -2.10 -8.96
N ILE A 174 -40.02 -3.28 -9.25
CA ILE A 174 -39.57 -3.59 -10.61
C ILE A 174 -40.74 -3.49 -11.60
N ALA A 175 -40.57 -2.78 -12.70
CA ALA A 175 -41.59 -2.56 -13.72
C ALA A 175 -41.24 -3.33 -15.00
N LYS A 176 -42.22 -4.00 -15.59
CA LYS A 176 -42.10 -4.56 -16.93
C LYS A 176 -42.37 -3.44 -17.94
N ILE A 177 -41.31 -3.08 -18.70
CA ILE A 177 -41.38 -1.97 -19.67
C ILE A 177 -41.95 -2.42 -21.01
N GLY A 178 -41.64 -3.64 -21.46
CA GLY A 178 -42.12 -4.14 -22.73
C GLY A 178 -41.45 -5.41 -23.22
N ALA A 179 -41.71 -5.75 -24.49
CA ALA A 179 -41.05 -6.87 -25.13
C ALA A 179 -39.64 -6.51 -25.60
N ALA A 180 -38.69 -7.42 -25.42
CA ALA A 180 -37.31 -7.29 -25.87
C ALA A 180 -36.83 -8.56 -26.57
N PRO A 181 -37.40 -8.95 -27.72
CA PRO A 181 -37.15 -10.26 -28.33
C PRO A 181 -35.69 -10.46 -28.78
N ASN A 182 -34.97 -9.37 -29.09
CA ASN A 182 -33.61 -9.38 -29.60
C ASN A 182 -32.58 -8.84 -28.59
N ARG A 183 -32.99 -8.59 -27.35
CA ARG A 183 -32.11 -8.08 -26.27
C ARG A 183 -32.07 -9.07 -25.12
N ARG A 184 -30.89 -9.25 -24.56
CA ARG A 184 -30.67 -9.98 -23.31
C ARG A 184 -29.54 -9.30 -22.51
N GLY A 185 -29.48 -9.57 -21.21
CA GLY A 185 -28.43 -9.06 -20.35
C GLY A 185 -28.91 -7.97 -19.40
N THR A 186 -27.98 -7.35 -18.72
CA THR A 186 -28.23 -6.27 -17.74
C THR A 186 -27.63 -4.95 -18.24
N SER A 187 -28.31 -3.86 -17.97
CA SER A 187 -27.78 -2.51 -18.15
C SER A 187 -27.90 -1.75 -16.83
N VAL A 188 -26.80 -1.27 -16.31
CA VAL A 188 -26.74 -0.46 -15.09
C VAL A 188 -26.28 0.94 -15.47
N THR A 189 -27.14 1.93 -15.22
CA THR A 189 -26.78 3.35 -15.34
C THR A 189 -26.78 3.95 -13.95
N PHE A 190 -25.69 4.61 -13.54
CA PHE A 190 -25.61 5.23 -12.23
C PHE A 190 -24.89 6.57 -12.28
N HIS A 191 -25.25 7.46 -11.36
CA HIS A 191 -24.56 8.72 -11.08
C HIS A 191 -24.06 8.69 -9.64
N ALA A 192 -22.78 8.97 -9.45
CA ALA A 192 -22.15 8.94 -8.12
C ALA A 192 -22.65 10.10 -7.25
N ASP A 193 -22.97 9.83 -5.98
CA ASP A 193 -23.52 10.81 -5.06
C ASP A 193 -22.48 11.88 -4.68
N GLU A 194 -22.72 13.14 -5.06
CA GLU A 194 -21.86 14.27 -4.71
C GLU A 194 -21.75 14.50 -3.20
N GLN A 195 -22.68 14.03 -2.38
CA GLN A 195 -22.58 14.10 -0.91
C GLN A 195 -21.46 13.22 -0.38
N ILE A 196 -21.06 12.19 -1.13
CA ILE A 196 -19.98 11.25 -0.75
C ILE A 196 -18.67 11.66 -1.42
N PHE A 197 -18.70 11.92 -2.73
CA PHE A 197 -17.50 12.13 -3.54
C PHE A 197 -17.16 13.62 -3.77
N GLY A 198 -17.99 14.53 -3.31
CA GLY A 198 -17.77 15.98 -3.46
C GLY A 198 -17.66 16.38 -4.93
N LYS A 199 -16.56 17.04 -5.29
CA LYS A 199 -16.32 17.53 -6.65
C LYS A 199 -15.57 16.54 -7.55
N HIS A 200 -15.27 15.34 -7.08
CA HIS A 200 -14.61 14.34 -7.90
C HIS A 200 -15.50 13.91 -9.05
N ARG A 201 -14.90 13.68 -10.22
CA ARG A 201 -15.58 13.26 -11.44
C ARG A 201 -14.82 12.12 -12.10
N PHE A 202 -15.52 11.28 -12.84
CA PHE A 202 -14.89 10.26 -13.66
C PHE A 202 -13.98 10.89 -14.70
N LYS A 203 -12.75 10.35 -14.83
CA LYS A 203 -11.79 10.74 -15.86
C LYS A 203 -11.90 9.78 -17.04
N PRO A 204 -12.22 10.27 -18.26
CA PRO A 204 -12.34 9.43 -19.45
C PRO A 204 -11.10 8.56 -19.68
N ALA A 205 -9.90 9.15 -19.63
CA ALA A 205 -8.64 8.44 -19.86
C ALA A 205 -8.44 7.26 -18.89
N ARG A 206 -8.80 7.43 -17.61
CA ARG A 206 -8.66 6.39 -16.60
C ARG A 206 -9.66 5.24 -16.81
N LEU A 207 -10.92 5.56 -17.13
CA LEU A 207 -11.91 4.55 -17.49
C LEU A 207 -11.53 3.81 -18.75
N PHE A 208 -11.12 4.52 -19.79
CA PHE A 208 -10.65 3.97 -21.06
C PHE A 208 -9.51 2.94 -20.87
N ALA A 209 -8.48 3.30 -20.09
CA ALA A 209 -7.37 2.41 -19.80
C ALA A 209 -7.83 1.16 -19.02
N SER A 210 -8.70 1.33 -18.02
CA SER A 210 -9.25 0.23 -17.23
C SER A 210 -10.08 -0.74 -18.07
N ILE A 211 -10.97 -0.22 -18.91
CA ILE A 211 -11.86 -1.00 -19.80
C ILE A 211 -11.04 -1.77 -20.83
N ARG A 212 -10.03 -1.11 -21.43
CA ARG A 212 -9.13 -1.75 -22.39
C ARG A 212 -8.38 -2.91 -21.77
N SER A 213 -7.86 -2.75 -20.53
CA SER A 213 -7.17 -3.83 -19.84
C SER A 213 -8.06 -5.05 -19.60
N LYS A 214 -9.35 -4.86 -19.30
CA LYS A 214 -10.31 -5.96 -19.12
C LYS A 214 -10.52 -6.77 -20.40
N ALA A 215 -10.54 -6.14 -21.58
CA ALA A 215 -10.68 -6.83 -22.85
C ALA A 215 -9.48 -7.76 -23.17
N TYR A 216 -8.27 -7.40 -22.73
CA TYR A 216 -7.12 -8.28 -22.85
C TYR A 216 -7.15 -9.48 -21.90
N LEU A 217 -7.74 -9.28 -20.70
CA LEU A 217 -7.78 -10.32 -19.67
C LEU A 217 -8.73 -11.47 -20.01
N PHE A 218 -9.65 -11.26 -20.96
CA PHE A 218 -10.57 -12.29 -21.41
C PHE A 218 -10.81 -12.17 -22.92
N SER A 219 -10.06 -12.93 -23.71
CA SER A 219 -10.07 -12.86 -25.17
C SER A 219 -11.44 -13.14 -25.84
N GLY A 220 -12.37 -13.74 -25.10
CA GLY A 220 -13.73 -14.05 -25.58
C GLY A 220 -14.73 -12.90 -25.52
N VAL A 221 -14.33 -11.70 -25.07
CA VAL A 221 -15.22 -10.55 -24.89
C VAL A 221 -14.85 -9.39 -25.81
N GLU A 222 -15.86 -8.76 -26.42
CA GLU A 222 -15.76 -7.48 -27.08
C GLU A 222 -16.27 -6.39 -26.13
N ILE A 223 -15.43 -5.38 -25.82
CA ILE A 223 -15.84 -4.24 -24.99
C ILE A 223 -15.89 -2.99 -25.85
N ARG A 224 -17.03 -2.31 -25.85
CA ARG A 224 -17.26 -1.04 -26.55
C ARG A 224 -17.24 0.11 -25.57
N TRP A 225 -16.42 1.09 -25.86
CA TRP A 225 -16.31 2.33 -25.12
C TRP A 225 -16.97 3.47 -25.85
N LYS A 226 -17.69 4.32 -25.12
CA LYS A 226 -18.21 5.59 -25.61
C LYS A 226 -18.15 6.65 -24.52
N THR A 227 -17.79 7.88 -24.87
CA THR A 227 -17.83 9.03 -23.96
C THR A 227 -18.40 10.26 -24.64
N HIS A 228 -19.20 11.01 -23.88
CA HIS A 228 -19.72 12.32 -24.27
C HIS A 228 -18.86 13.47 -23.72
N ILE A 229 -17.84 13.16 -22.92
CA ILE A 229 -16.92 14.13 -22.34
C ILE A 229 -15.68 14.18 -23.22
N ASP A 230 -15.30 15.40 -23.59
CA ASP A 230 -14.10 15.67 -24.37
C ASP A 230 -12.97 16.12 -23.42
N ASP A 231 -11.94 15.28 -23.23
CA ASP A 231 -10.74 15.60 -22.47
C ASP A 231 -9.51 15.88 -23.37
N GLY A 232 -9.71 15.88 -24.70
CA GLY A 232 -8.67 16.14 -25.70
C GLY A 232 -7.69 14.98 -25.93
N GLU A 233 -7.73 13.92 -25.13
CA GLU A 233 -6.78 12.80 -25.18
C GLU A 233 -7.47 11.46 -25.43
N THR A 234 -8.68 11.25 -24.88
CA THR A 234 -9.37 9.98 -24.95
C THR A 234 -10.28 9.89 -26.18
N PRO A 235 -10.22 8.82 -26.99
CA PRO A 235 -11.15 8.61 -28.09
C PRO A 235 -12.61 8.61 -27.60
N ARG A 236 -13.50 9.28 -28.34
CA ARG A 236 -14.94 9.32 -27.99
C ARG A 236 -15.61 7.97 -28.11
N GLU A 237 -15.15 7.12 -29.06
CA GLU A 237 -15.63 5.76 -29.27
C GLU A 237 -14.43 4.85 -29.55
N ALA A 238 -14.48 3.63 -29.03
CA ALA A 238 -13.50 2.58 -29.32
C ALA A 238 -14.13 1.19 -29.11
N THR A 239 -13.60 0.21 -29.84
CA THR A 239 -13.97 -1.20 -29.65
C THR A 239 -12.72 -1.98 -29.33
N PHE A 240 -12.75 -2.73 -28.26
CA PHE A 240 -11.66 -3.58 -27.78
C PHE A 240 -12.06 -5.04 -27.95
N HIS A 241 -11.30 -5.74 -28.76
CA HIS A 241 -11.41 -7.19 -28.93
C HIS A 241 -10.02 -7.75 -29.25
N PHE A 242 -9.46 -8.53 -28.33
CA PHE A 242 -8.09 -9.02 -28.42
C PHE A 242 -8.07 -10.55 -28.38
N PRO A 243 -8.21 -11.23 -29.51
CA PRO A 243 -8.22 -12.70 -29.58
C PRO A 243 -6.95 -13.36 -29.06
N GLY A 244 -5.80 -12.69 -29.19
CA GLY A 244 -4.52 -13.13 -28.64
C GLY A 244 -4.33 -12.86 -27.16
N GLY A 245 -5.30 -12.20 -26.50
CA GLY A 245 -5.34 -12.01 -25.04
C GLY A 245 -4.10 -11.33 -24.49
N LEU A 246 -3.48 -11.93 -23.47
CA LEU A 246 -2.30 -11.36 -22.81
C LEU A 246 -1.08 -11.22 -23.72
N SER A 247 -0.96 -12.06 -24.76
CA SER A 247 0.12 -11.94 -25.75
C SER A 247 0.00 -10.63 -26.52
N ASP A 248 -1.20 -10.32 -27.03
CA ASP A 248 -1.47 -9.06 -27.74
C ASP A 248 -1.23 -7.85 -26.82
N TYR A 249 -1.68 -7.97 -25.56
CA TYR A 249 -1.47 -6.92 -24.55
C TYR A 249 0.01 -6.65 -24.30
N LEU A 250 0.82 -7.72 -24.15
CA LEU A 250 2.24 -7.56 -23.92
C LEU A 250 2.93 -6.94 -25.11
N VAL A 251 2.64 -7.43 -26.33
CA VAL A 251 3.23 -6.89 -27.58
C VAL A 251 2.90 -5.41 -27.74
N GLU A 252 1.65 -5.01 -27.52
CA GLU A 252 1.25 -3.63 -27.61
C GLU A 252 1.90 -2.75 -26.52
N THR A 253 2.00 -3.27 -25.29
CA THR A 253 2.66 -2.56 -24.18
C THR A 253 4.16 -2.38 -24.42
N LEU A 254 4.81 -3.37 -25.03
CA LEU A 254 6.22 -3.28 -25.44
C LEU A 254 6.42 -2.35 -26.63
N GLY A 255 5.45 -2.26 -27.53
CA GLY A 255 5.49 -1.38 -28.69
C GLY A 255 6.72 -1.65 -29.57
N LYS A 256 7.57 -0.61 -29.76
CA LYS A 256 8.80 -0.71 -30.56
C LYS A 256 10.05 -1.13 -29.76
N ALA A 257 9.91 -1.55 -28.51
CA ALA A 257 11.04 -1.97 -27.69
C ALA A 257 11.69 -3.21 -28.30
N SER A 258 13.02 -3.24 -28.34
CA SER A 258 13.76 -4.46 -28.71
C SER A 258 13.56 -5.53 -27.66
N THR A 259 13.32 -6.76 -28.09
CA THR A 259 13.08 -7.93 -27.21
C THR A 259 14.04 -9.05 -27.53
N TYR A 260 14.31 -9.93 -26.54
CA TYR A 260 15.20 -11.08 -26.74
C TYR A 260 14.52 -12.24 -27.48
N ALA A 261 13.20 -12.36 -27.40
CA ALA A 261 12.42 -13.27 -28.20
C ALA A 261 11.53 -12.48 -29.17
N GLU A 262 11.38 -12.98 -30.41
CA GLU A 262 10.51 -12.38 -31.43
C GLU A 262 9.05 -12.41 -30.99
N ALA A 263 8.59 -13.56 -30.47
CA ALA A 263 7.28 -13.73 -29.87
C ALA A 263 7.41 -13.94 -28.36
N PRO A 264 6.49 -13.38 -27.53
CA PRO A 264 6.47 -13.63 -26.09
C PRO A 264 6.32 -15.12 -25.78
N PHE A 265 6.92 -15.58 -24.69
CA PHE A 265 6.48 -16.84 -24.09
C PHE A 265 5.08 -16.63 -23.50
N ALA A 266 4.07 -17.12 -24.21
CA ALA A 266 2.67 -16.97 -23.82
C ALA A 266 1.97 -18.33 -23.85
N GLY A 267 0.92 -18.45 -23.06
CA GLY A 267 0.13 -19.68 -23.03
C GLY A 267 -1.03 -19.62 -22.06
N THR A 268 -1.86 -20.67 -22.17
CA THR A 268 -3.02 -20.91 -21.30
C THR A 268 -3.01 -22.36 -20.88
N VAL A 269 -3.32 -22.63 -19.61
CA VAL A 269 -3.50 -23.99 -19.08
C VAL A 269 -4.76 -24.04 -18.23
N GLU A 270 -5.69 -24.93 -18.61
CA GLU A 270 -6.86 -25.25 -17.80
C GLU A 270 -6.46 -26.19 -16.65
N PHE A 271 -6.82 -25.83 -15.42
CA PHE A 271 -6.49 -26.62 -14.22
C PHE A 271 -7.30 -27.92 -14.14
N GLN A 272 -8.52 -27.92 -14.70
CA GLN A 272 -9.39 -29.10 -14.71
C GLN A 272 -8.74 -30.29 -15.39
N GLU A 273 -8.08 -30.08 -16.52
CA GLU A 273 -7.42 -31.14 -17.29
C GLU A 273 -6.23 -31.76 -16.55
N ARG A 274 -5.51 -30.96 -15.76
CA ARG A 274 -4.25 -31.38 -15.15
C ARG A 274 -4.36 -31.69 -13.66
N PHE A 275 -5.16 -30.94 -12.93
CA PHE A 275 -5.24 -31.02 -11.48
C PHE A 275 -6.63 -31.39 -10.95
N ASN A 276 -7.59 -31.58 -11.85
CA ASN A 276 -9.00 -31.80 -11.53
C ASN A 276 -9.61 -30.74 -10.62
N VAL A 277 -9.19 -29.48 -10.83
CA VAL A 277 -9.67 -28.29 -10.12
C VAL A 277 -10.18 -27.28 -11.16
N PRO A 278 -11.35 -26.65 -10.98
CA PRO A 278 -11.84 -25.65 -11.92
C PRO A 278 -10.92 -24.42 -11.93
N GLY A 279 -10.73 -23.84 -13.13
CA GLY A 279 -9.95 -22.63 -13.33
C GLY A 279 -8.83 -22.80 -14.35
N LYS A 280 -8.09 -21.73 -14.57
CA LYS A 280 -7.00 -21.67 -15.56
C LYS A 280 -5.96 -20.63 -15.19
N VAL A 281 -4.81 -20.69 -15.82
CA VAL A 281 -3.81 -19.63 -15.83
C VAL A 281 -3.47 -19.25 -17.26
N GLU A 282 -3.36 -17.96 -17.50
CA GLU A 282 -2.87 -17.35 -18.74
C GLU A 282 -1.66 -16.48 -18.42
N TRP A 283 -0.68 -16.46 -19.32
CA TRP A 283 0.51 -15.64 -19.15
C TRP A 283 1.08 -15.19 -20.48
N ALA A 284 1.83 -14.08 -20.43
CA ALA A 284 2.74 -13.66 -21.48
C ALA A 284 3.96 -13.00 -20.85
N VAL A 285 5.16 -13.33 -21.30
CA VAL A 285 6.40 -12.72 -20.83
C VAL A 285 7.42 -12.61 -21.95
N ASN A 286 8.16 -11.51 -21.96
CA ASN A 286 9.33 -11.31 -22.78
C ASN A 286 10.36 -10.47 -22.00
N TRP A 287 11.59 -10.47 -22.44
CA TRP A 287 12.67 -9.68 -21.85
C TRP A 287 13.16 -8.62 -22.83
N THR A 288 13.49 -7.44 -22.29
CA THR A 288 13.98 -6.32 -23.07
C THR A 288 15.19 -5.66 -22.40
N PRO A 289 16.22 -5.26 -23.18
CA PRO A 289 17.31 -4.46 -22.66
C PRO A 289 16.95 -2.97 -22.55
N SER A 290 15.86 -2.52 -23.18
CA SER A 290 15.57 -1.12 -23.45
C SER A 290 14.92 -0.37 -22.28
N ARG A 291 14.36 -1.11 -21.29
CA ARG A 291 13.68 -0.53 -20.14
C ARG A 291 13.67 -1.49 -18.95
N ASP A 292 13.31 -0.99 -17.78
CA ASP A 292 13.06 -1.80 -16.62
C ASP A 292 11.90 -2.77 -16.85
N GLY A 293 11.99 -3.93 -16.23
CA GLY A 293 10.93 -4.93 -16.27
C GLY A 293 9.69 -4.47 -15.49
N PHE A 294 8.56 -5.09 -15.82
CA PHE A 294 7.31 -4.93 -15.08
C PHE A 294 6.58 -6.25 -14.98
N ILE A 295 5.73 -6.38 -13.99
CA ILE A 295 4.72 -7.42 -13.95
C ILE A 295 3.37 -6.81 -13.63
N GLN A 296 2.35 -7.22 -14.39
CA GLN A 296 0.96 -6.96 -14.05
C GLN A 296 0.28 -8.30 -13.83
N SER A 297 -0.25 -8.50 -12.65
CA SER A 297 -0.89 -9.75 -12.28
C SER A 297 -2.37 -9.54 -11.95
N TYR A 298 -3.17 -10.58 -12.24
CA TYR A 298 -4.62 -10.54 -12.14
C TYR A 298 -5.14 -11.86 -11.58
N CYS A 299 -6.21 -11.79 -10.80
CA CYS A 299 -6.97 -12.97 -10.37
C CYS A 299 -8.46 -12.77 -10.65
N ASN A 300 -9.08 -13.68 -11.41
CA ASN A 300 -10.48 -13.58 -11.83
C ASN A 300 -10.80 -12.20 -12.45
N THR A 301 -9.95 -11.71 -13.34
CA THR A 301 -9.98 -10.40 -13.99
C THR A 301 -9.72 -9.18 -13.06
N VAL A 302 -9.59 -9.37 -11.76
CA VAL A 302 -9.28 -8.30 -10.79
C VAL A 302 -7.77 -8.06 -10.77
N PRO A 303 -7.29 -6.81 -10.91
CA PRO A 303 -5.87 -6.50 -10.83
C PRO A 303 -5.35 -6.71 -9.40
N THR A 304 -4.14 -7.26 -9.29
CA THR A 304 -3.44 -7.47 -8.02
C THR A 304 -2.11 -6.70 -8.02
N PRO A 305 -2.15 -5.38 -7.82
CA PRO A 305 -0.96 -4.52 -7.95
C PRO A 305 0.16 -4.87 -6.94
N GLU A 306 -0.17 -5.46 -5.81
CA GLU A 306 0.80 -5.99 -4.85
C GLU A 306 1.19 -7.45 -5.12
N GLY A 307 0.79 -8.00 -6.29
CA GLY A 307 1.11 -9.36 -6.70
C GLY A 307 0.35 -10.43 -5.91
N GLY A 308 1.07 -11.48 -5.51
CA GLY A 308 0.50 -12.57 -4.72
C GLY A 308 1.13 -13.93 -5.03
N THR A 309 0.42 -14.97 -4.59
CA THR A 309 0.88 -16.37 -4.71
C THR A 309 0.99 -16.83 -6.16
N HIS A 310 0.06 -16.41 -7.04
CA HIS A 310 0.08 -16.73 -8.48
C HIS A 310 1.31 -16.12 -9.18
N GLU A 311 1.66 -14.89 -8.87
CA GLU A 311 2.88 -14.24 -9.38
C GLU A 311 4.14 -14.94 -8.86
N SER A 312 4.14 -15.31 -7.58
CA SER A 312 5.25 -16.05 -6.98
C SER A 312 5.44 -17.41 -7.66
N GLY A 313 4.35 -18.12 -7.96
CA GLY A 313 4.37 -19.37 -8.70
C GLY A 313 4.90 -19.21 -10.13
N PHE A 314 4.47 -18.16 -10.83
CA PHE A 314 4.92 -17.85 -12.17
C PHE A 314 6.46 -17.65 -12.22
N TRP A 315 6.99 -16.74 -11.41
CA TRP A 315 8.43 -16.50 -11.39
C TRP A 315 9.25 -17.70 -10.88
N ALA A 316 8.68 -18.51 -9.98
CA ALA A 316 9.33 -19.75 -9.55
C ALA A 316 9.46 -20.75 -10.71
N ALA A 317 8.43 -20.89 -11.54
CA ALA A 317 8.46 -21.73 -12.73
C ALA A 317 9.53 -21.27 -13.72
N ILE A 318 9.53 -19.98 -14.05
CA ILE A 318 10.51 -19.38 -14.96
C ILE A 318 11.94 -19.55 -14.42
N LEU A 319 12.17 -19.28 -13.12
CA LEU A 319 13.49 -19.42 -12.51
C LEU A 319 14.01 -20.87 -12.58
N LYS A 320 13.15 -21.82 -12.25
CA LYS A 320 13.52 -23.25 -12.34
C LYS A 320 13.79 -23.69 -13.77
N GLY A 321 12.98 -23.22 -14.75
CA GLY A 321 13.15 -23.53 -16.17
C GLY A 321 14.46 -23.00 -16.73
N ILE A 322 14.76 -21.72 -16.49
CA ILE A 322 16.00 -21.12 -17.01
C ILE A 322 17.27 -21.73 -16.39
N LYS A 323 17.21 -22.11 -15.10
CA LYS A 323 18.32 -22.83 -14.46
C LYS A 323 18.53 -24.22 -15.05
N ALA A 324 17.45 -24.98 -15.24
CA ALA A 324 17.53 -26.30 -15.87
C ALA A 324 18.02 -26.21 -17.33
N TYR A 325 17.58 -25.21 -18.08
CA TYR A 325 18.11 -24.95 -19.41
C TYR A 325 19.60 -24.60 -19.38
N GLY A 326 20.03 -23.78 -18.42
CA GLY A 326 21.44 -23.45 -18.20
C GLY A 326 22.29 -24.70 -17.92
N GLU A 327 21.79 -25.64 -17.12
CA GLU A 327 22.46 -26.93 -16.88
C GLU A 327 22.55 -27.76 -18.16
N LEU A 328 21.46 -27.82 -18.95
CA LEU A 328 21.41 -28.54 -20.21
C LEU A 328 22.45 -28.05 -21.22
N VAL A 329 22.66 -26.71 -21.30
CA VAL A 329 23.66 -26.11 -22.20
C VAL A 329 25.04 -25.93 -21.53
N ASN A 330 25.28 -26.56 -20.38
CA ASN A 330 26.53 -26.50 -19.60
C ASN A 330 26.95 -25.09 -19.15
N ASN A 331 25.99 -24.16 -19.00
CA ASN A 331 26.27 -22.82 -18.45
C ASN A 331 26.13 -22.83 -16.93
N ARG A 332 27.26 -23.10 -16.22
CA ARG A 332 27.30 -23.15 -14.75
C ARG A 332 26.90 -21.84 -14.07
N LYS A 333 27.01 -20.68 -14.75
CA LYS A 333 26.68 -19.37 -14.20
C LYS A 333 25.16 -19.20 -14.02
N ALA A 334 24.34 -19.98 -14.71
CA ALA A 334 22.88 -19.99 -14.56
C ALA A 334 22.41 -20.30 -13.14
N SER A 335 23.19 -21.06 -12.35
CA SER A 335 22.87 -21.35 -10.94
C SER A 335 22.78 -20.10 -10.07
N ASN A 336 23.48 -19.02 -10.45
CA ASN A 336 23.52 -17.75 -9.72
C ASN A 336 22.31 -16.84 -10.02
N ILE A 337 21.50 -17.16 -11.03
CA ILE A 337 20.31 -16.36 -11.39
C ILE A 337 19.29 -16.44 -10.24
N THR A 338 18.74 -15.27 -9.89
CA THR A 338 17.71 -15.11 -8.86
C THR A 338 16.43 -14.53 -9.47
N ARG A 339 15.35 -14.44 -8.69
CA ARG A 339 14.11 -13.80 -9.12
C ARG A 339 14.34 -12.35 -9.54
N ASP A 340 15.18 -11.61 -8.82
CA ASP A 340 15.47 -10.19 -9.11
C ASP A 340 16.10 -10.03 -10.50
N ASP A 341 16.95 -10.96 -10.91
CA ASP A 341 17.56 -10.92 -12.24
C ASP A 341 16.52 -11.16 -13.35
N LEU A 342 15.52 -12.03 -13.09
CA LEU A 342 14.41 -12.28 -14.01
C LEU A 342 13.51 -11.07 -14.17
N THR A 343 13.18 -10.38 -13.08
CA THR A 343 12.28 -9.23 -13.08
C THR A 343 12.92 -7.98 -13.66
N THR A 344 14.25 -7.87 -13.61
CA THR A 344 14.99 -6.78 -14.25
C THR A 344 14.97 -6.97 -15.76
N GLY A 345 14.24 -6.11 -16.49
CA GLY A 345 14.01 -6.23 -17.93
C GLY A 345 12.98 -7.29 -18.33
N GLY A 346 12.48 -8.10 -17.41
CA GLY A 346 11.38 -9.04 -17.63
C GLY A 346 10.04 -8.33 -17.60
N CYS A 347 9.32 -8.36 -18.72
CA CYS A 347 7.99 -7.75 -18.88
C CYS A 347 6.95 -8.88 -18.92
N ALA A 348 6.12 -8.98 -17.89
CA ALA A 348 5.21 -10.10 -17.74
C ALA A 348 3.77 -9.67 -17.44
N LEU A 349 2.83 -10.45 -17.95
CA LEU A 349 1.41 -10.39 -17.63
C LEU A 349 0.99 -11.80 -17.18
N VAL A 350 0.27 -11.88 -16.05
CA VAL A 350 -0.20 -13.16 -15.49
C VAL A 350 -1.64 -13.01 -15.05
N SER A 351 -2.53 -13.84 -15.54
CA SER A 351 -3.94 -13.88 -15.16
C SER A 351 -4.30 -15.28 -14.68
N CYS A 352 -4.76 -15.39 -13.44
CA CYS A 352 -5.15 -16.66 -12.82
C CYS A 352 -6.65 -16.66 -12.56
N PHE A 353 -7.35 -17.71 -12.97
CA PHE A 353 -8.77 -17.92 -12.68
C PHE A 353 -8.89 -19.11 -11.75
N ILE A 354 -9.38 -18.89 -10.55
CA ILE A 354 -9.54 -19.91 -9.51
C ILE A 354 -10.89 -19.76 -8.80
N SER A 355 -11.39 -20.86 -8.27
CA SER A 355 -12.53 -20.84 -7.38
C SER A 355 -12.11 -20.30 -6.02
N GLU A 356 -12.98 -19.49 -5.40
CA GLU A 356 -12.82 -19.00 -4.02
C GLU A 356 -11.45 -18.38 -3.72
N PRO A 357 -10.98 -17.36 -4.50
CA PRO A 357 -9.71 -16.71 -4.19
C PRO A 357 -9.77 -15.93 -2.88
N GLU A 358 -8.72 -16.06 -2.09
CA GLU A 358 -8.51 -15.26 -0.88
C GLU A 358 -7.59 -14.08 -1.20
N PHE A 359 -8.00 -12.86 -0.83
CA PHE A 359 -7.21 -11.65 -1.02
C PHE A 359 -6.84 -11.02 0.32
N VAL A 360 -5.74 -10.27 0.31
CA VAL A 360 -5.38 -9.40 1.43
C VAL A 360 -6.17 -8.09 1.29
N GLY A 361 -7.11 -7.85 2.24
CA GLY A 361 -7.92 -6.64 2.28
C GLY A 361 -9.09 -6.59 1.28
N GLN A 362 -9.93 -5.58 1.45
CA GLN A 362 -11.15 -5.38 0.65
C GLN A 362 -10.86 -4.92 -0.79
N THR A 363 -9.77 -4.21 -1.01
CA THR A 363 -9.35 -3.70 -2.33
C THR A 363 -8.81 -4.80 -3.25
N LYS A 364 -8.60 -6.02 -2.73
CA LYS A 364 -8.11 -7.20 -3.46
C LYS A 364 -6.72 -7.00 -4.10
N ASP A 365 -5.90 -6.13 -3.53
CA ASP A 365 -4.61 -5.73 -4.12
C ASP A 365 -3.59 -6.88 -4.18
N ARG A 366 -3.77 -7.94 -3.37
CA ARG A 366 -2.85 -9.09 -3.31
C ARG A 366 -3.58 -10.41 -3.15
N LEU A 367 -3.26 -11.40 -3.99
CA LEU A 367 -3.77 -12.77 -3.85
C LEU A 367 -3.01 -13.53 -2.75
N ALA A 368 -3.77 -14.12 -1.80
CA ALA A 368 -3.23 -14.88 -0.67
C ALA A 368 -3.41 -16.41 -0.80
N THR A 369 -4.28 -16.89 -1.68
CA THR A 369 -4.58 -18.33 -1.88
C THR A 369 -3.30 -19.14 -2.13
N VAL A 370 -2.91 -19.99 -1.17
CA VAL A 370 -1.63 -20.71 -1.20
C VAL A 370 -1.55 -21.69 -2.38
N GLU A 371 -2.65 -22.37 -2.70
CA GLU A 371 -2.74 -23.36 -3.79
C GLU A 371 -2.44 -22.74 -5.15
N ALA A 372 -2.78 -21.46 -5.36
CA ALA A 372 -2.54 -20.76 -6.62
C ALA A 372 -1.05 -20.76 -7.00
N GLN A 373 -0.15 -20.67 -6.03
CA GLN A 373 1.29 -20.71 -6.29
C GLN A 373 1.68 -22.02 -6.97
N ARG A 374 1.24 -23.16 -6.42
CA ARG A 374 1.58 -24.50 -6.94
C ARG A 374 0.90 -24.78 -8.28
N LEU A 375 -0.36 -24.39 -8.43
CA LEU A 375 -1.12 -24.55 -9.68
C LEU A 375 -0.43 -23.80 -10.82
N VAL A 376 -0.09 -22.53 -10.61
CA VAL A 376 0.58 -21.70 -11.61
C VAL A 376 1.98 -22.21 -11.90
N GLU A 377 2.78 -22.49 -10.87
CA GLU A 377 4.16 -23.00 -11.04
C GLU A 377 4.20 -24.25 -11.91
N ASN A 378 3.38 -25.25 -11.59
CA ASN A 378 3.35 -26.51 -12.31
C ASN A 378 2.78 -26.38 -13.73
N SER A 379 1.83 -25.46 -13.96
CA SER A 379 1.24 -25.21 -15.27
C SER A 379 2.22 -24.53 -16.23
N VAL A 380 2.96 -23.55 -15.72
CA VAL A 380 3.89 -22.74 -16.52
C VAL A 380 5.19 -23.50 -16.79
N ARG A 381 5.69 -24.27 -15.83
CA ARG A 381 7.01 -24.89 -15.86
C ARG A 381 7.24 -25.75 -17.12
N ASP A 382 6.40 -26.76 -17.36
CA ASP A 382 6.59 -27.66 -18.48
C ASP A 382 6.44 -26.96 -19.84
N ARG A 383 5.54 -25.96 -19.89
CA ARG A 383 5.35 -25.15 -21.11
C ARG A 383 6.58 -24.28 -21.38
N PHE A 384 7.21 -23.76 -20.33
CA PHE A 384 8.42 -22.97 -20.45
C PHE A 384 9.63 -23.82 -20.88
N ASP A 385 9.81 -25.00 -20.29
CA ASP A 385 10.86 -25.93 -20.67
C ASP A 385 10.73 -26.32 -22.16
N ASN A 386 9.50 -26.60 -22.64
CA ASN A 386 9.23 -26.90 -24.04
C ASN A 386 9.50 -25.69 -24.96
N TRP A 387 9.12 -24.49 -24.53
CA TRP A 387 9.35 -23.27 -25.29
C TRP A 387 10.85 -22.95 -25.44
N LEU A 388 11.65 -23.10 -24.36
CA LEU A 388 13.11 -22.97 -24.40
C LEU A 388 13.77 -24.00 -25.34
N ALA A 389 13.23 -25.22 -25.40
CA ALA A 389 13.73 -26.25 -26.30
C ALA A 389 13.36 -26.01 -27.78
N ALA A 390 12.20 -25.41 -28.04
CA ALA A 390 11.72 -25.13 -29.39
C ALA A 390 12.42 -23.94 -30.04
N ASP A 391 12.76 -22.87 -29.26
CA ASP A 391 13.47 -21.70 -29.74
C ASP A 391 14.79 -21.50 -28.98
N THR A 392 15.77 -22.32 -29.34
CA THR A 392 17.10 -22.30 -28.70
C THR A 392 17.85 -20.99 -28.89
N LYS A 393 17.54 -20.21 -29.95
CA LYS A 393 18.14 -18.90 -30.21
C LYS A 393 17.67 -17.87 -29.17
N SER A 394 16.37 -17.73 -29.01
CA SER A 394 15.80 -16.85 -28.00
C SER A 394 16.14 -17.30 -26.58
N ALA A 395 16.09 -18.63 -26.32
CA ALA A 395 16.47 -19.20 -25.03
C ALA A 395 17.92 -18.87 -24.65
N GLY A 396 18.86 -19.00 -25.61
CA GLY A 396 20.27 -18.64 -25.40
C GLY A 396 20.45 -17.15 -25.12
N ALA A 397 19.80 -16.29 -25.91
CA ALA A 397 19.87 -14.84 -25.73
C ALA A 397 19.31 -14.38 -24.37
N ILE A 398 18.19 -14.96 -23.93
CA ILE A 398 17.60 -14.69 -22.61
C ILE A 398 18.52 -15.21 -21.49
N LEU A 399 19.07 -16.41 -21.62
CA LEU A 399 19.99 -16.98 -20.62
C LEU A 399 21.22 -16.09 -20.46
N ASP A 400 21.84 -15.66 -21.58
CA ASP A 400 23.03 -14.80 -21.56
C ASP A 400 22.72 -13.44 -20.90
N PHE A 401 21.58 -12.86 -21.23
CA PHE A 401 21.11 -11.62 -20.59
C PHE A 401 20.96 -11.81 -19.07
N LEU A 402 20.31 -12.86 -18.62
CA LEU A 402 20.06 -13.12 -17.20
C LEU A 402 21.36 -13.45 -16.44
N VAL A 403 22.29 -14.17 -17.08
CA VAL A 403 23.62 -14.42 -16.52
C VAL A 403 24.38 -13.11 -16.35
N LEU A 404 24.34 -12.24 -17.37
CA LEU A 404 24.98 -10.91 -17.27
C LEU A 404 24.41 -10.10 -16.10
N ARG A 405 23.08 -10.09 -15.93
CA ARG A 405 22.41 -9.42 -14.79
C ARG A 405 22.83 -10.00 -13.45
N ALA A 406 22.88 -11.31 -13.34
CA ALA A 406 23.34 -11.99 -12.11
C ALA A 406 24.80 -11.64 -11.79
N GLU A 407 25.68 -11.59 -12.81
CA GLU A 407 27.09 -11.16 -12.65
C GLU A 407 27.18 -9.69 -12.23
N GLU A 408 26.42 -8.79 -12.85
CA GLU A 408 26.38 -7.39 -12.43
C GLU A 408 25.89 -7.21 -11.00
N ARG A 409 24.83 -7.93 -10.58
CA ARG A 409 24.34 -7.91 -9.20
C ARG A 409 25.39 -8.41 -8.23
N LEU A 410 26.06 -9.54 -8.55
CA LEU A 410 27.14 -10.08 -7.73
C LEU A 410 28.33 -9.13 -7.66
N ARG A 411 28.73 -8.53 -8.79
CA ARG A 411 29.79 -7.52 -8.84
C ARG A 411 29.46 -6.30 -7.99
N ARG A 412 28.24 -5.72 -8.13
CA ARG A 412 27.78 -4.61 -7.30
C ARG A 412 27.76 -4.96 -5.81
N ARG A 413 27.37 -6.19 -5.48
CA ARG A 413 27.43 -6.68 -4.10
C ARG A 413 28.87 -6.76 -3.59
N GLN A 414 29.79 -7.31 -4.38
CA GLN A 414 31.22 -7.38 -4.04
C GLN A 414 31.85 -5.99 -3.94
N GLU A 415 31.53 -5.08 -4.85
CA GLU A 415 32.00 -3.69 -4.82
C GLU A 415 31.49 -2.97 -3.55
N LYS A 416 30.21 -3.13 -3.19
CA LYS A 416 29.65 -2.62 -1.93
C LYS A 416 30.37 -3.20 -0.69
N GLU A 417 30.65 -4.49 -0.69
CA GLU A 417 31.40 -5.15 0.38
C GLU A 417 32.86 -4.66 0.43
N THR A 418 33.49 -4.47 -0.73
CA THR A 418 34.86 -3.98 -0.83
C THR A 418 34.97 -2.52 -0.45
N GLN A 419 34.01 -1.68 -0.88
CA GLN A 419 33.94 -0.26 -0.49
C GLN A 419 33.74 -0.12 1.01
N ARG A 420 32.88 -0.91 1.64
CA ARG A 420 32.76 -0.91 3.10
C ARG A 420 34.05 -1.33 3.80
N LYS A 421 34.73 -2.36 3.28
CA LYS A 421 36.05 -2.79 3.79
C LYS A 421 37.14 -1.73 3.57
N SER A 422 37.12 -1.02 2.44
CA SER A 422 38.09 0.02 2.12
C SER A 422 37.74 1.36 2.77
N ALA A 423 36.47 1.69 2.98
CA ALA A 423 36.05 2.85 3.75
C ALA A 423 36.48 2.72 5.23
N THR A 424 36.37 1.52 5.82
CA THR A 424 36.92 1.25 7.17
C THR A 424 38.46 1.36 7.23
N LYS A 425 39.17 1.21 6.11
CA LYS A 425 40.64 1.32 6.04
C LYS A 425 41.16 2.69 5.58
N LYS A 426 40.43 3.45 4.79
CA LYS A 426 40.85 4.72 4.16
C LYS A 426 40.21 5.97 4.73
N LEU A 427 38.97 5.92 5.28
CA LEU A 427 38.36 7.04 5.98
C LEU A 427 38.81 7.00 7.45
N ARG A 428 39.35 8.12 7.96
CA ARG A 428 39.36 8.40 9.38
C ARG A 428 37.92 8.52 9.83
N LEU A 429 37.36 7.40 10.25
CA LEU A 429 36.01 7.43 10.86
C LEU A 429 36.04 8.38 12.06
N PRO A 430 34.94 9.14 12.32
CA PRO A 430 34.89 10.05 13.45
C PRO A 430 35.30 9.32 14.74
N GLY A 431 36.23 9.90 15.52
CA GLY A 431 36.74 9.26 16.74
C GLY A 431 35.66 8.95 17.78
N LYS A 432 34.50 9.63 17.68
CA LYS A 432 33.33 9.40 18.53
C LYS A 432 32.40 8.30 18.03
N LEU A 433 32.51 7.87 16.77
CA LEU A 433 31.70 6.77 16.24
C LEU A 433 32.11 5.43 16.91
N THR A 434 31.15 4.76 17.50
CA THR A 434 31.29 3.39 17.97
C THR A 434 30.70 2.45 16.95
N ASP A 435 31.50 2.00 15.97
CA ASP A 435 31.01 1.20 14.83
C ASP A 435 30.63 -0.23 15.19
N CYS A 436 29.82 -0.88 14.35
CA CYS A 436 29.51 -2.30 14.45
C CYS A 436 30.56 -3.16 13.74
N THR A 437 30.63 -4.46 14.09
CA THR A 437 31.62 -5.37 13.52
C THR A 437 31.19 -6.02 12.21
N SER A 438 29.92 -5.93 11.84
CA SER A 438 29.40 -6.48 10.58
C SER A 438 30.11 -5.86 9.37
N LYS A 439 30.42 -6.69 8.38
CA LYS A 439 31.08 -6.29 7.13
C LYS A 439 30.09 -5.97 6.01
N THR A 440 28.82 -6.33 6.18
CA THR A 440 27.75 -6.07 5.21
C THR A 440 26.85 -4.96 5.73
N ARG A 441 26.19 -4.23 4.82
CA ARG A 441 25.20 -3.20 5.16
C ARG A 441 23.91 -3.83 5.72
N GLU A 442 23.54 -4.98 5.21
CA GLU A 442 22.29 -5.66 5.53
C GLU A 442 22.18 -5.98 7.04
N GLY A 443 21.05 -5.64 7.65
CA GLY A 443 20.78 -5.81 9.07
C GLY A 443 21.55 -4.85 9.98
N THR A 444 22.34 -3.89 9.46
CA THR A 444 23.10 -2.94 10.29
C THR A 444 22.34 -1.64 10.54
N GLU A 445 22.54 -1.07 11.71
CA GLU A 445 21.83 0.10 12.21
C GLU A 445 22.81 1.12 12.79
N LEU A 446 22.61 2.40 12.46
CA LEU A 446 23.31 3.52 13.09
C LEU A 446 22.35 4.28 13.99
N PHE A 447 22.61 4.30 15.29
CA PHE A 447 21.91 5.16 16.25
C PHE A 447 22.64 6.48 16.38
N ILE A 448 21.93 7.57 16.07
CA ILE A 448 22.39 8.94 16.30
C ILE A 448 21.81 9.38 17.64
N VAL A 449 22.68 9.65 18.62
CA VAL A 449 22.25 9.96 20.00
C VAL A 449 22.72 11.34 20.44
N GLU A 450 21.97 11.92 21.36
CA GLU A 450 22.30 13.19 21.98
C GLU A 450 23.32 13.03 23.09
N GLY A 451 24.43 13.72 22.98
CA GLY A 451 25.45 13.82 24.03
C GLY A 451 26.24 12.56 24.34
N ASP A 452 27.30 12.74 25.14
CA ASP A 452 28.18 11.66 25.53
C ASP A 452 27.56 10.75 26.62
N SER A 453 26.59 11.26 27.41
CA SER A 453 25.91 10.50 28.48
C SER A 453 25.03 9.41 27.91
N ALA A 454 24.15 9.76 26.95
CA ALA A 454 23.37 8.77 26.20
C ALA A 454 24.28 7.83 25.39
N GLY A 455 25.42 8.34 24.88
CA GLY A 455 26.45 7.57 24.24
C GLY A 455 27.08 6.49 25.17
N GLY A 456 27.18 6.74 26.46
CA GLY A 456 27.68 5.79 27.47
C GLY A 456 26.73 4.59 27.66
N SER A 457 25.48 4.85 28.01
CA SER A 457 24.42 3.84 28.16
C SER A 457 24.20 3.06 26.85
N GLY A 458 24.14 3.77 25.71
CA GLY A 458 23.96 3.17 24.39
C GLY A 458 25.10 2.23 23.98
N LYS A 459 26.37 2.54 24.33
CA LYS A 459 27.52 1.65 24.11
C LYS A 459 27.36 0.33 24.83
N GLY A 460 26.79 0.36 26.05
CA GLY A 460 26.52 -0.85 26.85
C GLY A 460 25.30 -1.64 26.34
N ALA A 461 24.28 -0.94 25.81
CA ALA A 461 23.01 -1.52 25.38
C ALA A 461 23.07 -2.17 23.99
N ARG A 462 23.89 -1.62 23.08
CA ARG A 462 23.90 -2.02 21.66
C ARG A 462 24.34 -3.45 21.40
N ASN A 463 23.83 -4.05 20.34
CA ASN A 463 24.43 -5.25 19.75
C ASN A 463 25.68 -4.85 18.95
N ARG A 464 26.87 -5.29 19.43
CA ARG A 464 28.15 -4.93 18.80
C ARG A 464 28.31 -5.45 17.37
N VAL A 465 27.56 -6.48 16.99
CA VAL A 465 27.69 -7.09 15.66
C VAL A 465 27.10 -6.19 14.60
N ASN A 466 25.88 -5.67 14.82
CA ASN A 466 25.11 -4.98 13.80
C ASN A 466 24.63 -3.57 14.17
N GLN A 467 24.88 -3.10 15.41
CA GLN A 467 24.48 -1.76 15.83
C GLN A 467 25.69 -0.87 16.08
N ALA A 468 25.70 0.28 15.39
CA ALA A 468 26.66 1.36 15.56
C ALA A 468 26.01 2.53 16.31
N LEU A 469 26.82 3.37 16.95
CA LEU A 469 26.37 4.51 17.74
C LEU A 469 27.24 5.73 17.48
N LEU A 470 26.60 6.85 17.15
CA LEU A 470 27.22 8.16 16.90
C LEU A 470 26.65 9.20 17.88
N PRO A 471 27.37 9.61 18.91
CA PRO A 471 26.94 10.72 19.77
C PRO A 471 27.18 12.07 19.07
N LEU A 472 26.17 12.95 19.13
CA LEU A 472 26.27 14.34 18.68
C LEU A 472 26.54 15.27 19.87
N LYS A 473 27.42 16.23 19.70
CA LYS A 473 27.71 17.26 20.74
C LYS A 473 26.80 18.47 20.54
N GLY A 474 25.63 18.42 21.18
CA GLY A 474 24.65 19.51 21.15
C GLY A 474 23.85 19.59 19.83
N LYS A 475 23.20 20.71 19.62
CA LYS A 475 22.33 20.96 18.47
C LYS A 475 23.14 21.12 17.19
N ILE A 476 22.79 20.36 16.15
CA ILE A 476 23.42 20.53 14.84
C ILE A 476 23.00 21.86 14.18
N LEU A 477 23.79 22.28 13.21
CA LEU A 477 23.50 23.49 12.43
C LEU A 477 22.16 23.35 11.68
N ASN A 478 21.27 24.35 11.79
CA ASN A 478 20.09 24.44 10.94
C ASN A 478 20.51 24.71 9.48
N VAL A 479 20.35 23.72 8.62
CA VAL A 479 20.84 23.74 7.24
C VAL A 479 20.06 24.67 6.32
N LEU A 480 18.77 24.94 6.59
CA LEU A 480 17.95 25.89 5.81
C LEU A 480 18.40 27.34 6.06
N GLY A 481 18.98 27.60 7.22
CA GLY A 481 19.53 28.91 7.58
C GLY A 481 20.98 29.14 7.17
N ALA A 482 21.71 28.11 6.74
CA ALA A 482 23.15 28.17 6.53
C ALA A 482 23.55 28.34 5.05
N ALA A 483 24.63 29.08 4.81
CA ALA A 483 25.26 29.11 3.49
C ALA A 483 26.00 27.77 3.23
N SER A 484 26.05 27.32 1.97
CA SER A 484 26.63 26.00 1.58
C SER A 484 28.06 25.79 2.07
N ASN A 485 28.85 26.83 2.22
CA ASN A 485 30.23 26.76 2.72
C ASN A 485 30.29 26.45 4.25
N LYS A 486 29.22 26.77 5.01
CA LYS A 486 29.15 26.48 6.46
C LYS A 486 28.76 25.02 6.73
N LEU A 487 28.10 24.36 5.80
CA LEU A 487 27.76 22.93 5.93
C LEU A 487 29.01 22.06 6.00
N GLY A 488 29.97 22.26 5.10
CA GLY A 488 31.21 21.47 5.05
C GLY A 488 32.19 21.78 6.19
N SER A 489 32.04 22.90 6.90
CA SER A 489 32.89 23.28 8.05
C SER A 489 32.31 22.91 9.42
N ASN A 490 31.07 22.43 9.47
CA ASN A 490 30.45 22.00 10.72
C ASN A 490 30.90 20.57 11.08
N ALA A 491 31.60 20.43 12.22
CA ALA A 491 32.18 19.16 12.64
C ALA A 491 31.13 18.04 12.82
N GLU A 492 29.95 18.36 13.39
CA GLU A 492 28.90 17.37 13.64
C GLU A 492 28.28 16.84 12.34
N ILE A 493 28.07 17.73 11.36
CA ILE A 493 27.59 17.35 10.01
C ILE A 493 28.66 16.54 9.27
N SER A 494 29.95 16.95 9.36
CA SER A 494 31.04 16.20 8.74
C SER A 494 31.15 14.79 9.32
N ASP A 495 31.13 14.67 10.65
CA ASP A 495 31.17 13.39 11.36
C ASP A 495 29.97 12.49 10.97
N LEU A 496 28.79 13.08 10.84
CA LEU A 496 27.58 12.34 10.42
C LEU A 496 27.72 11.81 8.99
N CYS A 497 28.20 12.65 8.05
CA CYS A 497 28.43 12.25 6.66
C CYS A 497 29.52 11.17 6.56
N GLU A 498 30.63 11.33 7.30
CA GLU A 498 31.70 10.34 7.36
C GLU A 498 31.24 9.01 7.97
N ALA A 499 30.43 9.06 9.05
CA ALA A 499 29.84 7.88 9.67
C ALA A 499 28.89 7.14 8.71
N LEU A 500 28.05 7.88 7.99
CA LEU A 500 27.13 7.30 7.00
C LEU A 500 27.84 6.80 5.75
N GLY A 501 28.98 7.39 5.39
CA GLY A 501 29.75 7.05 4.19
C GLY A 501 29.21 7.66 2.90
N VAL A 502 28.23 8.57 2.98
CA VAL A 502 27.56 9.22 1.83
C VAL A 502 27.94 10.69 1.73
N GLY A 503 27.87 11.24 0.52
CA GLY A 503 27.99 12.68 0.31
C GLY A 503 26.74 13.47 0.72
N ILE A 504 26.75 14.78 0.47
CA ILE A 504 25.60 15.68 0.71
C ILE A 504 25.18 16.37 -0.59
N GLY A 505 23.88 16.69 -0.71
CA GLY A 505 23.31 17.39 -1.86
C GLY A 505 23.59 16.64 -3.18
N THR A 506 24.21 17.30 -4.13
CA THR A 506 24.53 16.71 -5.46
C THR A 506 25.58 15.59 -5.42
N LYS A 507 26.33 15.47 -4.33
CA LYS A 507 27.33 14.40 -4.12
C LYS A 507 26.78 13.20 -3.37
N PHE A 508 25.52 13.23 -2.98
CA PHE A 508 24.88 12.14 -2.25
C PHE A 508 24.73 10.91 -3.15
N ASN A 509 25.19 9.76 -2.67
CA ASN A 509 24.98 8.48 -3.31
C ASN A 509 24.46 7.47 -2.30
N ILE A 510 23.24 6.98 -2.47
CA ILE A 510 22.57 6.02 -1.58
C ILE A 510 23.28 4.68 -1.54
N ASP A 511 23.99 4.32 -2.61
CA ASP A 511 24.72 3.05 -2.71
C ASP A 511 25.92 3.00 -1.76
N ASP A 512 26.46 4.15 -1.37
CA ASP A 512 27.58 4.26 -0.45
C ASP A 512 27.15 4.21 1.03
N LEU A 513 25.84 4.16 1.29
CA LEU A 513 25.31 4.12 2.66
C LEU A 513 25.81 2.89 3.41
N ARG A 514 26.46 3.11 4.55
CA ARG A 514 27.13 2.07 5.35
C ARG A 514 26.16 1.25 6.20
N TYR A 515 24.99 1.76 6.54
CA TYR A 515 24.01 1.13 7.42
C TYR A 515 22.68 0.97 6.72
N GLU A 516 21.95 -0.11 7.01
CA GLU A 516 20.62 -0.33 6.46
C GLU A 516 19.60 0.63 7.08
N LYS A 517 19.71 0.87 8.40
CA LYS A 517 18.83 1.81 9.10
C LYS A 517 19.63 2.89 9.78
N VAL A 518 19.14 4.12 9.67
CA VAL A 518 19.62 5.29 10.39
C VAL A 518 18.54 5.70 11.37
N ILE A 519 18.85 5.64 12.66
CA ILE A 519 17.85 5.80 13.73
C ILE A 519 18.24 7.02 14.56
N ILE A 520 17.39 8.03 14.57
CA ILE A 520 17.51 9.20 15.43
C ILE A 520 16.96 8.81 16.81
N MET A 521 17.79 8.95 17.84
CA MET A 521 17.45 8.60 19.21
C MET A 521 17.88 9.75 20.12
N THR A 522 16.95 10.67 20.38
CA THR A 522 17.13 11.87 21.20
C THR A 522 16.36 11.74 22.51
N ASP A 523 16.68 12.58 23.48
CA ASP A 523 15.96 12.67 24.74
C ASP A 523 14.50 13.08 24.52
N ALA A 524 13.63 12.68 25.44
CA ALA A 524 12.20 12.96 25.36
C ALA A 524 11.83 14.32 25.96
N ASP A 525 12.69 15.31 25.78
CA ASP A 525 12.47 16.70 26.20
C ASP A 525 12.43 17.67 25.01
N VAL A 526 12.21 18.94 25.27
CA VAL A 526 12.10 19.98 24.22
C VAL A 526 13.40 20.15 23.42
N ASP A 527 14.56 19.91 24.03
CA ASP A 527 15.85 20.02 23.38
C ASP A 527 16.09 18.82 22.45
N GLY A 528 15.77 17.61 22.91
CA GLY A 528 15.82 16.40 22.07
C GLY A 528 14.85 16.45 20.90
N ALA A 529 13.63 16.95 21.10
CA ALA A 529 12.67 17.16 20.01
C ALA A 529 13.20 18.19 18.98
N HIS A 530 13.89 19.22 19.42
CA HIS A 530 14.54 20.20 18.54
C HIS A 530 15.72 19.58 17.76
N ILE A 531 16.55 18.75 18.40
CA ILE A 531 17.65 18.05 17.73
C ILE A 531 17.09 17.08 16.68
N ALA A 532 16.05 16.33 17.00
CA ALA A 532 15.38 15.45 16.04
C ALA A 532 14.83 16.25 14.83
N SER A 533 14.20 17.41 15.07
CA SER A 533 13.70 18.29 14.00
C SER A 533 14.82 18.83 13.11
N LEU A 534 15.96 19.21 13.69
CA LEU A 534 17.14 19.64 12.93
C LEU A 534 17.73 18.52 12.10
N LEU A 535 17.81 17.30 12.64
CA LEU A 535 18.29 16.12 11.92
C LEU A 535 17.34 15.74 10.77
N MET A 536 16.02 15.72 11.01
CA MET A 536 15.03 15.47 9.96
C MET A 536 15.12 16.53 8.86
N THR A 537 15.28 17.80 9.20
CA THR A 537 15.48 18.90 8.24
C THR A 537 16.75 18.70 7.43
N PHE A 538 17.83 18.26 8.07
CA PHE A 538 19.10 17.95 7.40
C PHE A 538 18.92 16.79 6.40
N PHE A 539 18.35 15.67 6.82
CA PHE A 539 18.12 14.53 5.94
C PHE A 539 17.17 14.87 4.79
N PHE A 540 16.09 15.61 5.07
CA PHE A 540 15.15 16.05 4.04
C PHE A 540 15.81 16.92 2.98
N SER A 541 16.64 17.90 3.38
CA SER A 541 17.20 18.89 2.46
C SER A 541 18.49 18.43 1.77
N GLN A 542 19.29 17.56 2.40
CA GLN A 542 20.62 17.19 1.92
C GLN A 542 20.75 15.72 1.52
N MET A 543 19.87 14.84 2.03
CA MET A 543 19.91 13.39 1.83
C MET A 543 18.50 12.82 1.58
N ARG A 544 17.67 13.51 0.79
CA ARG A 544 16.28 13.13 0.51
C ARG A 544 16.13 11.67 0.06
N PRO A 545 16.96 11.10 -0.83
CA PRO A 545 16.82 9.71 -1.25
C PRO A 545 16.99 8.69 -0.10
N LEU A 546 17.62 9.07 1.02
CA LEU A 546 17.72 8.20 2.20
C LEU A 546 16.35 8.03 2.88
N ILE A 547 15.51 9.07 2.88
CA ILE A 547 14.14 9.02 3.38
C ILE A 547 13.26 8.23 2.42
N ASP A 548 13.33 8.55 1.13
CA ASP A 548 12.49 7.94 0.08
C ASP A 548 12.76 6.42 -0.03
N ALA A 549 14.02 6.00 0.15
CA ALA A 549 14.39 4.59 0.23
C ALA A 549 14.03 3.92 1.58
N GLY A 550 13.51 4.66 2.55
CA GLY A 550 13.02 4.15 3.82
C GLY A 550 14.08 3.73 4.82
N HIS A 551 15.23 4.40 4.80
CA HIS A 551 16.33 4.10 5.71
C HIS A 551 16.33 4.94 6.99
N LEU A 552 15.50 5.99 7.11
CA LEU A 552 15.45 6.90 8.26
C LEU A 552 14.33 6.55 9.22
N TYR A 553 14.66 6.50 10.52
CA TYR A 553 13.73 6.16 11.59
C TYR A 553 13.92 7.07 12.81
N LEU A 554 12.85 7.24 13.60
CA LEU A 554 12.88 7.81 14.94
C LEU A 554 12.71 6.68 15.95
N ALA A 555 13.52 6.67 17.00
CA ALA A 555 13.35 5.79 18.15
C ALA A 555 12.27 6.35 19.08
N CYS A 556 11.53 5.47 19.74
CA CYS A 556 10.50 5.80 20.73
C CYS A 556 10.92 5.24 22.10
N PRO A 557 11.83 5.88 22.83
CA PRO A 557 12.16 5.46 24.19
C PRO A 557 10.95 5.69 25.12
N PRO A 558 10.77 4.88 26.18
CA PRO A 558 9.69 5.07 27.14
C PRO A 558 9.95 6.28 28.03
N LEU A 559 8.88 6.98 28.43
CA LEU A 559 8.94 8.05 29.42
C LEU A 559 8.90 7.55 30.86
N PHE A 560 8.29 6.39 31.09
CA PHE A 560 8.13 5.88 32.44
C PHE A 560 8.53 4.40 32.55
N ARG A 561 9.06 4.06 33.73
CA ARG A 561 9.25 2.71 34.20
C ARG A 561 8.42 2.49 35.45
N LEU A 562 7.50 1.53 35.42
CA LEU A 562 6.73 1.07 36.56
C LEU A 562 7.36 -0.20 37.10
N THR A 563 7.63 -0.25 38.40
CA THR A 563 8.21 -1.41 39.06
C THR A 563 7.35 -1.86 40.22
N GLN A 564 7.04 -3.16 40.28
CA GLN A 564 6.31 -3.77 41.40
C GLN A 564 6.94 -5.10 41.75
N GLY A 565 7.82 -5.11 42.74
CA GLY A 565 8.64 -6.27 43.07
C GLY A 565 9.59 -6.64 41.93
N ALA A 566 9.48 -7.85 41.38
CA ALA A 566 10.30 -8.29 40.25
C ALA A 566 9.73 -7.90 38.86
N LYS A 567 8.50 -7.38 38.80
CA LYS A 567 7.85 -7.01 37.54
C LYS A 567 8.19 -5.58 37.17
N ARG A 568 8.52 -5.39 35.90
CA ARG A 568 8.75 -4.07 35.27
C ARG A 568 7.88 -3.92 34.04
N VAL A 569 7.35 -2.74 33.85
CA VAL A 569 6.60 -2.31 32.66
C VAL A 569 7.12 -0.94 32.26
N TYR A 570 7.31 -0.73 30.98
CA TYR A 570 7.73 0.54 30.41
C TYR A 570 6.55 1.16 29.67
N CYS A 571 6.29 2.45 29.89
CA CYS A 571 5.20 3.19 29.28
C CYS A 571 5.75 4.34 28.44
N LEU A 572 5.21 4.51 27.25
CA LEU A 572 5.66 5.52 26.30
C LEU A 572 5.18 6.92 26.69
N ASP A 573 4.00 7.01 27.33
CA ASP A 573 3.34 8.27 27.66
C ASP A 573 2.60 8.20 29.02
N GLU A 574 2.01 9.32 29.42
CA GLU A 574 1.20 9.44 30.63
C GLU A 574 -0.03 8.53 30.59
N ALA A 575 -0.69 8.44 29.44
CA ALA A 575 -1.92 7.66 29.30
C ALA A 575 -1.65 6.18 29.50
N GLU A 576 -0.58 5.64 28.91
CA GLU A 576 -0.16 4.25 29.09
C GLU A 576 0.25 3.97 30.57
N LYS A 577 0.94 4.92 31.20
CA LYS A 577 1.28 4.86 32.63
C LYS A 577 0.02 4.74 33.49
N ASP A 578 -0.97 5.60 33.27
CA ASP A 578 -2.20 5.65 34.07
C ASP A 578 -3.05 4.38 33.87
N LEU A 579 -3.10 3.85 32.65
CA LEU A 579 -3.72 2.56 32.37
C LEU A 579 -3.08 1.42 33.19
N TRP A 580 -1.75 1.36 33.25
CA TRP A 580 -1.05 0.35 34.02
C TRP A 580 -1.17 0.55 35.52
N LEU A 581 -1.21 1.80 36.00
CA LEU A 581 -1.48 2.08 37.42
C LEU A 581 -2.88 1.63 37.84
N ALA A 582 -3.89 1.84 36.98
CA ALA A 582 -5.25 1.38 37.22
C ALA A 582 -5.39 -0.15 37.18
N LYS A 583 -4.71 -0.82 36.22
CA LYS A 583 -4.76 -2.27 36.03
C LYS A 583 -3.94 -3.03 37.06
N GLY A 584 -2.87 -2.41 37.57
CA GLY A 584 -1.85 -3.04 38.39
C GLY A 584 -0.92 -3.97 37.61
N LEU A 585 0.32 -4.15 38.09
CA LEU A 585 1.29 -5.04 37.43
C LEU A 585 1.14 -6.52 37.88
N GLY A 586 0.26 -6.79 38.85
CA GLY A 586 0.07 -8.13 39.43
C GLY A 586 1.29 -8.64 40.20
N GLY A 587 2.12 -7.73 40.73
CA GLY A 587 3.20 -7.98 41.66
C GLY A 587 2.76 -7.74 43.11
N LYS A 588 3.64 -8.06 44.07
CA LYS A 588 3.42 -7.74 45.51
C LYS A 588 4.05 -6.39 45.84
N GLY A 589 3.38 -5.56 46.63
CA GLY A 589 3.87 -4.27 47.10
C GLY A 589 3.35 -3.06 46.29
N LYS A 590 3.80 -1.85 46.65
CA LYS A 590 3.46 -0.62 45.99
C LYS A 590 4.15 -0.54 44.62
N ILE A 591 3.48 0.05 43.66
CA ILE A 591 4.07 0.35 42.34
C ILE A 591 4.98 1.56 42.51
N ASP A 592 6.23 1.42 42.17
CA ASP A 592 7.19 2.53 42.07
C ASP A 592 7.21 3.05 40.63
N VAL A 593 7.10 4.38 40.48
CA VAL A 593 7.05 5.08 39.19
C VAL A 593 8.32 5.88 39.02
N SER A 594 9.13 5.52 38.03
CA SER A 594 10.31 6.28 37.64
C SER A 594 10.03 6.97 36.29
N ARG A 595 10.21 8.30 36.22
CA ARG A 595 10.17 9.06 34.96
C ARG A 595 11.58 9.23 34.44
N PHE A 596 11.80 8.92 33.18
CA PHE A 596 13.04 9.20 32.47
C PHE A 596 12.96 10.58 31.83
N LYS A 597 13.82 11.51 32.23
CA LYS A 597 13.93 12.83 31.60
C LYS A 597 14.77 12.80 30.34
N GLY A 598 15.69 11.84 30.25
CA GLY A 598 16.54 11.64 29.08
C GLY A 598 17.15 10.24 29.05
N LEU A 599 17.74 9.89 27.92
CA LEU A 599 18.38 8.60 27.66
C LEU A 599 19.56 8.32 28.60
N GLY A 600 20.19 9.37 29.12
CA GLY A 600 21.27 9.28 30.09
C GLY A 600 20.85 8.77 31.47
N GLU A 601 19.55 8.85 31.81
CA GLU A 601 18.98 8.32 33.05
C GLU A 601 18.57 6.85 32.95
N MET A 602 18.52 6.31 31.72
CA MET A 602 18.26 4.90 31.48
C MET A 602 19.53 4.08 31.67
N ASP A 603 19.44 2.99 32.41
CA ASP A 603 20.55 2.03 32.44
C ASP A 603 20.65 1.30 31.08
N ALA A 604 21.81 0.69 30.83
CA ALA A 604 22.07 0.01 29.56
C ALA A 604 21.09 -1.16 29.30
N LYS A 605 20.54 -1.76 30.37
CA LYS A 605 19.56 -2.84 30.25
C LYS A 605 18.21 -2.30 29.85
N ASP A 606 17.72 -1.23 30.49
CA ASP A 606 16.47 -0.58 30.16
C ASP A 606 16.49 -0.09 28.71
N LEU A 607 17.56 0.59 28.31
CA LEU A 607 17.74 1.10 26.94
C LEU A 607 17.79 -0.03 25.90
N LYS A 608 18.44 -1.16 26.24
CA LYS A 608 18.46 -2.33 25.37
C LYS A 608 17.06 -2.91 25.18
N GLU A 609 16.36 -3.21 26.28
CA GLU A 609 15.07 -3.89 26.26
C GLU A 609 13.95 -3.05 25.63
N THR A 610 14.03 -1.73 25.68
CA THR A 610 12.96 -0.83 25.22
C THR A 610 13.19 -0.19 23.86
N THR A 611 14.46 0.13 23.53
CA THR A 611 14.76 1.03 22.42
C THR A 611 15.72 0.44 21.39
N MET A 612 16.64 -0.46 21.79
CA MET A 612 17.67 -0.97 20.88
C MET A 612 17.41 -2.40 20.39
N ASP A 613 16.72 -3.24 21.16
CA ASP A 613 16.44 -4.62 20.75
C ASP A 613 15.35 -4.66 19.66
N PRO A 614 15.66 -5.19 18.46
CA PRO A 614 14.68 -5.28 17.36
C PRO A 614 13.39 -6.03 17.71
N ALA A 615 13.44 -6.95 18.70
CA ALA A 615 12.27 -7.75 19.09
C ALA A 615 11.24 -6.98 19.94
N THR A 616 11.65 -5.92 20.64
CA THR A 616 10.82 -5.25 21.66
C THR A 616 10.63 -3.76 21.42
N ARG A 617 11.53 -3.13 20.67
CA ARG A 617 11.52 -1.70 20.41
C ARG A 617 10.39 -1.26 19.47
N LYS A 618 10.02 0.01 19.58
CA LYS A 618 9.18 0.71 18.60
C LYS A 618 10.03 1.72 17.82
N LEU A 619 9.90 1.72 16.49
CA LEU A 619 10.51 2.71 15.59
C LEU A 619 9.44 3.33 14.73
N ILE A 620 9.50 4.64 14.53
CA ILE A 620 8.69 5.38 13.57
C ILE A 620 9.54 5.57 12.31
N ARG A 621 9.08 5.05 11.18
CA ARG A 621 9.71 5.31 9.89
C ARG A 621 9.38 6.72 9.44
N VAL A 622 10.40 7.48 9.08
CA VAL A 622 10.22 8.82 8.51
C VAL A 622 9.87 8.67 7.04
N THR A 623 8.72 9.18 6.66
CA THR A 623 8.22 9.23 5.27
C THR A 623 7.86 10.65 4.91
N VAL A 624 7.81 10.93 3.62
CA VAL A 624 7.29 12.20 3.10
C VAL A 624 6.02 11.90 2.34
N ASP A 625 4.99 12.67 2.61
CA ASP A 625 3.72 12.54 1.91
C ASP A 625 3.89 12.97 0.45
N GLU A 626 3.62 12.04 -0.47
CA GLU A 626 3.70 12.27 -1.92
C GLU A 626 2.38 12.75 -2.51
N ASP A 627 1.28 12.62 -1.76
CA ASP A 627 -0.06 13.00 -2.23
C ASP A 627 -0.21 14.52 -2.39
N THR A 628 0.64 15.30 -1.71
CA THR A 628 0.70 16.77 -1.79
C THR A 628 2.13 17.26 -2.09
N PRO A 629 2.58 17.20 -3.36
CA PRO A 629 3.93 17.64 -3.72
C PRO A 629 4.19 19.10 -3.31
N GLY A 630 5.24 19.30 -2.49
CA GLY A 630 5.65 20.63 -2.03
C GLY A 630 5.14 21.04 -0.63
N GLU A 631 4.04 20.49 -0.12
CA GLU A 631 3.52 20.86 1.21
C GLU A 631 4.49 20.55 2.33
N THR A 632 5.15 19.40 2.31
CA THR A 632 6.18 19.05 3.31
C THR A 632 7.35 20.04 3.25
N GLY A 633 7.79 20.43 2.05
CA GLY A 633 8.85 21.43 1.88
C GLY A 633 8.44 22.80 2.42
N ASP A 634 7.21 23.22 2.13
CA ASP A 634 6.65 24.48 2.64
C ASP A 634 6.50 24.47 4.17
N LEU A 635 6.07 23.37 4.75
CA LEU A 635 5.97 23.22 6.20
C LEU A 635 7.34 23.31 6.87
N ILE A 636 8.34 22.62 6.33
CA ILE A 636 9.71 22.67 6.83
C ILE A 636 10.27 24.10 6.70
N GLU A 637 10.02 24.80 5.58
CA GLU A 637 10.44 26.19 5.42
C GLU A 637 9.73 27.15 6.39
N ARG A 638 8.46 26.93 6.70
CA ARG A 638 7.71 27.69 7.71
C ARG A 638 8.28 27.50 9.11
N LEU A 639 8.56 26.25 9.49
CA LEU A 639 9.00 25.93 10.86
C LEU A 639 10.49 26.15 11.07
N MET A 640 11.35 25.82 10.10
CA MET A 640 12.80 25.78 10.23
C MET A 640 13.52 26.84 9.37
N GLY A 641 12.80 27.56 8.51
CA GLY A 641 13.36 28.60 7.65
C GLY A 641 13.83 29.84 8.40
N LYS A 642 14.51 30.74 7.65
CA LYS A 642 15.11 31.97 8.20
C LYS A 642 14.12 33.02 8.68
N LYS A 643 12.89 33.04 8.11
CA LYS A 643 11.88 34.05 8.37
C LYS A 643 11.08 33.72 9.62
N PRO A 644 11.26 34.39 10.75
CA PRO A 644 10.53 34.09 11.99
C PRO A 644 9.03 34.37 11.88
N GLU A 645 8.61 35.28 10.97
CA GLU A 645 7.21 35.63 10.75
C GLU A 645 6.38 34.40 10.32
N LYS A 646 6.89 33.59 9.41
CA LYS A 646 6.21 32.37 8.95
C LYS A 646 5.99 31.38 10.08
N ARG A 647 6.95 31.26 11.00
CA ARG A 647 6.85 30.38 12.17
C ARG A 647 5.83 30.93 13.16
N PHE A 648 5.83 32.26 13.38
CA PHE A 648 4.87 32.93 14.25
C PHE A 648 3.43 32.73 13.74
N GLU A 649 3.20 32.92 12.42
CA GLU A 649 1.90 32.69 11.79
C GLU A 649 1.43 31.24 11.97
N TYR A 650 2.35 30.28 11.81
CA TYR A 650 2.03 28.87 12.00
C TYR A 650 1.66 28.57 13.47
N ILE A 651 2.41 29.10 14.43
CA ILE A 651 2.13 28.94 15.86
C ILE A 651 0.78 29.55 16.19
N GLN A 652 0.48 30.77 15.73
CA GLN A 652 -0.82 31.40 15.96
C GLN A 652 -2.00 30.60 15.39
N ALA A 653 -1.85 30.10 14.18
CA ALA A 653 -2.90 29.31 13.52
C ALA A 653 -3.22 28.00 14.27
N ASN A 654 -2.21 27.41 14.92
CA ASN A 654 -2.32 26.11 15.60
C ASN A 654 -2.41 26.20 17.13
N ALA A 655 -2.23 27.38 17.72
CA ALA A 655 -2.23 27.58 19.18
C ALA A 655 -3.50 27.04 19.88
N LYS A 656 -4.64 27.08 19.20
CA LYS A 656 -5.93 26.57 19.71
C LYS A 656 -6.01 25.05 19.86
N PHE A 657 -5.07 24.31 19.27
CA PHE A 657 -5.03 22.84 19.32
C PHE A 657 -4.01 22.32 20.35
N VAL A 658 -3.31 23.22 21.03
CA VAL A 658 -2.33 22.83 22.06
C VAL A 658 -3.06 22.70 23.38
N GLU A 659 -3.15 21.47 23.89
CA GLU A 659 -3.83 21.18 25.17
C GLU A 659 -2.91 21.35 26.38
N GLU A 660 -1.59 21.08 26.22
CA GLU A 660 -0.58 21.27 27.26
C GLU A 660 0.70 21.86 26.67
N LEU A 661 1.31 22.81 27.38
CA LEU A 661 2.65 23.33 27.12
C LEU A 661 3.60 22.71 28.14
N ASP A 662 4.56 21.91 27.66
CA ASP A 662 5.69 21.45 28.48
C ASP A 662 6.66 22.65 28.63
N LEU A 663 6.57 23.36 29.77
CA LEU A 663 7.35 24.57 30.11
C LEU A 663 8.55 24.20 30.97
#